data_cdfab582d1dbb3c70343303353955972
#
_entry.id   cdfab582d1dbb3c70343303353955972
#
_cell.length_a   1.000
_cell.length_b   1.000
_cell.length_c   1.000
_cell.angle_alpha   90.00
_cell.angle_beta   90.00
_cell.angle_gamma   90.00
#
_symmetry.space_group_name_H-M   'P 1'
#
loop_
_entity.id
_entity.type
_entity.pdbx_description
1 polymer ?
#
loop_
_entity_poly.entity_id
_entity_poly.type
_entity_poly.pdbx_seq_one_letter_code
_entity_poly.pdbx_strand_id
1 'polypeptide(L)'
;MRITPQMDVFRQPPRSYFWAITLVVVFLLSSASAGPLSRPRDSDLPYHIQADTLRYDDVRKTYRARGHVTITRGDQSLKADAVDFNDQSKEANAWGNVRFFSGKDWLTGSRIQVNLDTDTGTLYDGSLFIQESHFYIRGDEIHKTGKDSYYVEEGRLTACDGDSPAWEVTGKDLKVKLEGYSTAKHLALRAKSIPVLYVPFLVFPAKRKRQSGLLMPQVGGSNRKGFEYNQPVFWAISESSDATFYEHYMADRGLKHGVEYRYVLAPESKGAAMYDFLYDRQIDDGTSGFRGFRGDDEDRLNRKRWWFRTRSDQELPAGFKAKLDLDIVSDQDYLREFDTGYTGYERSDRYFLKAFGRGLDDRTDTVRLNQFNVNRTWERYSLNADLRWYDNVIVRKNDDPDTTLQRLPFVQLEGSKQPLYETPLYFDVQASYDYFWRDFGTRGHRTDMHPRLYYPLTLGDYLDFEPSFGVHETLWQIEKYEDEDQEEKDHFKSRTLSDFKGDLSTEFSRVFNVTGHSLEKIKHAVRPQVVYEYVPVPSQEDYPYFEGIDRVEEKNLVTYSITNNFTAKMREGSQPHAKTSLEGESADESLPFKYRYYDFCRIKFTQSYDIIEARRSTDGSGQRQPFSDIKGEVECTISPR
;
A
#
# COMPACT_ATOMS: atom_id res chain seq x y z
N MET A 1 61.36 -37.38 4.80
CA MET A 1 60.47 -36.68 3.89
C MET A 1 59.07 -36.91 4.43
N ARG A 2 58.57 -36.00 5.27
CA ARG A 2 57.21 -36.05 5.88
C ARG A 2 56.39 -34.95 5.24
N ILE A 3 55.34 -35.33 4.53
CA ILE A 3 54.34 -34.43 3.95
C ILE A 3 53.22 -34.33 4.96
N THR A 4 53.04 -33.17 5.54
CA THR A 4 51.82 -32.78 6.33
C THR A 4 50.84 -32.12 5.40
N PRO A 5 49.55 -32.48 5.41
CA PRO A 5 48.54 -31.75 4.66
C PRO A 5 48.12 -30.48 5.43
N GLN A 6 48.19 -29.37 4.74
CA GLN A 6 47.60 -28.10 5.18
C GLN A 6 46.08 -28.23 5.16
N MET A 7 45.44 -28.03 6.30
CA MET A 7 43.98 -27.85 6.40
C MET A 7 43.63 -26.44 5.92
N ASP A 8 42.88 -26.35 4.87
CA ASP A 8 42.23 -25.12 4.43
C ASP A 8 41.21 -24.70 5.50
N VAL A 9 41.49 -23.55 6.11
CA VAL A 9 40.56 -22.90 7.06
C VAL A 9 39.48 -22.23 6.23
N PHE A 10 38.28 -22.80 6.26
CA PHE A 10 37.05 -22.13 5.80
C PHE A 10 36.93 -20.80 6.55
N ARG A 11 37.14 -19.68 5.86
CA ARG A 11 36.78 -18.35 6.31
C ARG A 11 35.25 -18.26 6.31
N GLN A 12 34.65 -18.43 7.45
CA GLN A 12 33.23 -18.04 7.68
C GLN A 12 33.16 -16.51 7.64
N PRO A 13 32.14 -15.92 6.99
CA PRO A 13 31.93 -14.49 7.08
C PRO A 13 31.65 -14.11 8.55
N PRO A 14 32.04 -12.90 8.99
CA PRO A 14 31.99 -12.53 10.39
C PRO A 14 30.57 -12.61 10.92
N ARG A 15 30.35 -13.44 11.92
CA ARG A 15 29.09 -13.73 12.59
C ARG A 15 28.37 -12.53 13.22
N SER A 16 29.00 -11.35 13.18
CA SER A 16 28.49 -10.12 13.81
C SER A 16 27.28 -9.49 13.11
N TYR A 17 27.05 -9.74 11.82
CA TYR A 17 25.97 -9.11 11.06
C TYR A 17 24.62 -9.85 11.15
N PHE A 18 24.64 -11.12 11.45
CA PHE A 18 23.40 -11.93 11.60
C PHE A 18 22.61 -11.56 12.88
N TRP A 19 23.29 -11.11 13.92
CA TRP A 19 22.68 -10.73 15.21
C TRP A 19 21.95 -9.39 15.18
N ALA A 20 22.36 -8.44 14.34
CA ALA A 20 21.70 -7.16 14.20
C ALA A 20 20.32 -7.29 13.53
N ILE A 21 20.17 -8.19 12.56
CA ILE A 21 18.90 -8.47 11.87
C ILE A 21 17.96 -9.27 12.78
N THR A 22 18.47 -10.18 13.58
CA THR A 22 17.67 -11.02 14.50
C THR A 22 17.10 -10.20 15.66
N LEU A 23 17.77 -9.14 16.11
CA LEU A 23 17.33 -8.30 17.23
C LEU A 23 16.15 -7.38 16.84
N VAL A 24 16.06 -6.97 15.57
CA VAL A 24 14.93 -6.17 15.06
C VAL A 24 13.65 -7.00 14.92
N VAL A 25 13.77 -8.29 14.60
CA VAL A 25 12.61 -9.20 14.44
C VAL A 25 11.99 -9.59 15.79
N VAL A 26 12.79 -9.69 16.85
CA VAL A 26 12.31 -10.10 18.21
C VAL A 26 11.58 -8.96 18.94
N PHE A 27 11.86 -7.69 18.63
CA PHE A 27 11.21 -6.55 19.32
C PHE A 27 9.77 -6.25 18.85
N LEU A 28 9.28 -6.90 17.79
CA LEU A 28 7.94 -6.66 17.20
C LEU A 28 6.85 -7.62 17.70
N LEU A 29 7.11 -8.48 18.70
CA LEU A 29 6.18 -9.53 19.15
C LEU A 29 5.48 -9.27 20.51
N SER A 30 5.46 -8.04 21.03
CA SER A 30 4.71 -7.74 22.26
C SER A 30 3.26 -7.38 21.98
N SER A 31 2.37 -8.32 22.26
CA SER A 31 0.92 -8.27 22.07
C SER A 31 0.20 -7.58 23.23
N ALA A 32 -0.69 -6.64 22.93
CA ALA A 32 -1.70 -6.15 23.88
C ALA A 32 -3.05 -6.79 23.57
N SER A 33 -3.63 -7.47 24.55
CA SER A 33 -4.96 -8.10 24.48
C SER A 33 -6.03 -7.11 24.90
N ALA A 34 -7.01 -6.85 24.03
CA ALA A 34 -8.26 -6.14 24.37
C ALA A 34 -9.43 -7.10 24.27
N GLY A 35 -10.22 -7.20 25.35
CA GLY A 35 -11.37 -8.09 25.48
C GLY A 35 -12.66 -7.52 24.84
N PRO A 36 -13.68 -8.35 24.58
CA PRO A 36 -14.87 -7.97 23.82
C PRO A 36 -15.97 -7.34 24.66
N LEU A 37 -16.60 -6.29 24.11
CA LEU A 37 -17.81 -5.65 24.63
C LEU A 37 -19.06 -6.43 24.15
N SER A 38 -19.93 -6.83 25.09
CA SER A 38 -21.18 -7.52 24.85
C SER A 38 -22.35 -6.55 24.62
N ARG A 39 -23.17 -6.81 23.59
CA ARG A 39 -24.45 -6.12 23.34
C ARG A 39 -25.63 -6.84 24.02
N PRO A 40 -26.70 -6.11 24.44
CA PRO A 40 -27.86 -6.71 25.11
C PRO A 40 -28.74 -7.50 24.13
N ARG A 41 -29.42 -8.54 24.63
CA ARG A 41 -30.33 -9.40 23.87
C ARG A 41 -31.71 -8.74 23.67
N ASP A 42 -32.21 -8.80 22.43
CA ASP A 42 -33.56 -8.33 21.97
C ASP A 42 -34.70 -9.28 22.43
N SER A 43 -34.56 -10.00 23.54
CA SER A 43 -35.52 -11.05 23.93
C SER A 43 -36.83 -10.58 24.55
N ASP A 44 -37.01 -9.27 24.80
CA ASP A 44 -38.14 -8.80 25.63
C ASP A 44 -39.18 -7.89 24.89
N LEU A 45 -39.07 -7.78 23.56
CA LEU A 45 -40.03 -7.01 22.80
C LEU A 45 -41.36 -7.82 22.55
N PRO A 46 -42.55 -7.23 22.67
CA PRO A 46 -43.81 -7.92 22.42
C PRO A 46 -44.00 -8.21 20.93
N TYR A 47 -44.72 -9.27 20.62
CA TYR A 47 -45.20 -9.57 19.27
C TYR A 47 -46.42 -8.73 18.94
N HIS A 48 -46.44 -8.08 17.76
CA HIS A 48 -47.57 -7.43 17.18
C HIS A 48 -48.13 -8.27 16.04
N ILE A 49 -49.41 -8.67 16.12
CA ILE A 49 -50.09 -9.51 15.15
C ILE A 49 -51.19 -8.71 14.48
N GLN A 50 -51.18 -8.69 13.13
CA GLN A 50 -52.29 -8.14 12.31
C GLN A 50 -52.75 -9.26 11.39
N ALA A 51 -54.08 -9.44 11.29
CA ALA A 51 -54.71 -10.42 10.43
C ALA A 51 -56.18 -10.02 10.20
N ASP A 52 -56.81 -10.53 9.12
CA ASP A 52 -58.25 -10.29 8.87
C ASP A 52 -59.09 -10.95 9.96
N THR A 53 -58.69 -12.11 10.43
CA THR A 53 -59.30 -12.82 11.57
C THR A 53 -58.25 -13.41 12.50
N LEU A 54 -58.45 -13.19 13.81
CA LEU A 54 -57.64 -13.78 14.87
C LEU A 54 -58.59 -14.50 15.85
N ARG A 55 -58.33 -15.80 16.10
CA ARG A 55 -59.09 -16.63 17.04
C ARG A 55 -58.13 -17.31 18.02
N TYR A 56 -58.53 -17.38 19.27
CA TYR A 56 -57.80 -18.13 20.29
C TYR A 56 -58.63 -19.34 20.74
N ASP A 57 -58.01 -20.50 20.75
CA ASP A 57 -58.55 -21.77 21.24
C ASP A 57 -57.94 -22.04 22.62
N ASP A 58 -58.73 -21.83 23.69
CA ASP A 58 -58.27 -21.94 25.06
C ASP A 58 -57.97 -23.40 25.48
N VAL A 59 -58.63 -24.37 24.88
CA VAL A 59 -58.39 -25.80 25.12
C VAL A 59 -57.06 -26.25 24.55
N ARG A 60 -56.76 -25.80 23.32
CA ARG A 60 -55.51 -26.18 22.62
C ARG A 60 -54.39 -25.17 22.79
N LYS A 61 -54.65 -24.06 23.52
CA LYS A 61 -53.73 -22.92 23.70
C LYS A 61 -53.12 -22.44 22.37
N THR A 62 -53.99 -22.36 21.33
CA THR A 62 -53.54 -22.08 19.97
C THR A 62 -54.19 -20.80 19.44
N TYR A 63 -53.39 -19.87 19.01
CA TYR A 63 -53.78 -18.70 18.22
C TYR A 63 -53.86 -19.06 16.75
N ARG A 64 -54.94 -18.73 16.08
CA ARG A 64 -55.16 -18.94 14.63
C ARG A 64 -55.42 -17.59 13.97
N ALA A 65 -54.46 -17.15 13.16
CA ALA A 65 -54.57 -15.95 12.33
C ALA A 65 -54.80 -16.33 10.87
N ARG A 66 -55.74 -15.66 10.20
CA ARG A 66 -56.10 -15.92 8.81
C ARG A 66 -56.28 -14.59 8.06
N GLY A 67 -55.82 -14.59 6.78
CA GLY A 67 -55.92 -13.47 5.85
C GLY A 67 -54.88 -12.39 6.16
N HIS A 68 -54.03 -12.09 5.21
CA HIS A 68 -53.01 -11.04 5.24
C HIS A 68 -52.24 -10.93 6.57
N VAL A 69 -51.85 -12.10 7.13
CA VAL A 69 -51.22 -12.17 8.44
C VAL A 69 -49.85 -11.50 8.39
N THR A 70 -49.65 -10.52 9.29
CA THR A 70 -48.33 -9.90 9.51
C THR A 70 -48.02 -9.94 11.00
N ILE A 71 -46.87 -10.55 11.34
CA ILE A 71 -46.37 -10.63 12.72
C ILE A 71 -45.03 -9.92 12.77
N THR A 72 -44.90 -8.92 13.65
CA THR A 72 -43.68 -8.15 13.81
C THR A 72 -43.14 -8.18 15.23
N ARG A 73 -41.82 -8.21 15.38
CA ARG A 73 -41.10 -8.10 16.64
C ARG A 73 -39.75 -7.44 16.41
N GLY A 74 -39.59 -6.20 16.84
CA GLY A 74 -38.39 -5.42 16.56
C GLY A 74 -38.14 -5.27 15.04
N ASP A 75 -37.00 -5.73 14.56
CA ASP A 75 -36.62 -5.76 13.15
C ASP A 75 -37.06 -7.02 12.39
N GLN A 76 -37.75 -7.93 13.06
CA GLN A 76 -38.27 -9.15 12.46
C GLN A 76 -39.73 -8.97 11.98
N SER A 77 -40.04 -9.52 10.81
CA SER A 77 -41.38 -9.48 10.22
C SER A 77 -41.70 -10.78 9.48
N LEU A 78 -42.78 -11.44 9.86
CA LEU A 78 -43.34 -12.62 9.16
C LEU A 78 -44.64 -12.21 8.47
N LYS A 79 -44.75 -12.50 7.17
CA LYS A 79 -46.00 -12.36 6.39
C LYS A 79 -46.40 -13.70 5.85
N ALA A 80 -47.71 -14.03 5.91
CA ALA A 80 -48.27 -15.27 5.40
C ALA A 80 -49.78 -15.14 5.20
N ASP A 81 -50.39 -16.07 4.47
CA ASP A 81 -51.84 -16.10 4.31
C ASP A 81 -52.53 -16.65 5.57
N ALA A 82 -51.85 -17.52 6.32
CA ALA A 82 -52.34 -18.08 7.56
C ALA A 82 -51.21 -18.45 8.51
N VAL A 83 -51.45 -18.29 9.84
CA VAL A 83 -50.50 -18.69 10.90
C VAL A 83 -51.26 -19.32 12.03
N ASP A 84 -50.82 -20.48 12.50
CA ASP A 84 -51.20 -21.13 13.75
C ASP A 84 -50.04 -21.11 14.73
N PHE A 85 -50.24 -20.64 15.93
CA PHE A 85 -49.22 -20.60 16.97
C PHE A 85 -49.76 -21.23 18.26
N ASN A 86 -49.05 -22.26 18.75
CA ASN A 86 -49.36 -22.90 20.03
C ASN A 86 -48.51 -22.26 21.13
N ASP A 87 -49.13 -21.64 22.10
CA ASP A 87 -48.47 -20.92 23.16
C ASP A 87 -47.80 -21.86 24.20
N GLN A 88 -48.23 -23.10 24.29
CA GLN A 88 -47.65 -24.08 25.20
C GLN A 88 -46.44 -24.80 24.63
N SER A 89 -46.51 -25.26 23.36
CA SER A 89 -45.40 -25.94 22.70
C SER A 89 -44.45 -24.97 22.00
N LYS A 90 -44.79 -23.68 21.93
CA LYS A 90 -44.10 -22.61 21.21
C LYS A 90 -43.86 -22.93 19.70
N GLU A 91 -44.70 -23.78 19.15
CA GLU A 91 -44.70 -24.13 17.73
C GLU A 91 -45.55 -23.14 16.93
N ALA A 92 -44.97 -22.59 15.88
CA ALA A 92 -45.63 -21.77 14.90
C ALA A 92 -45.60 -22.46 13.51
N ASN A 93 -46.79 -22.50 12.86
CA ASN A 93 -46.94 -22.95 11.50
C ASN A 93 -47.50 -21.81 10.65
N ALA A 94 -46.80 -21.41 9.63
CA ALA A 94 -47.28 -20.42 8.66
C ALA A 94 -47.33 -21.03 7.28
N TRP A 95 -48.33 -20.69 6.48
CA TRP A 95 -48.47 -21.20 5.11
C TRP A 95 -49.17 -20.15 4.21
N GLY A 96 -48.90 -20.32 2.92
CA GLY A 96 -49.33 -19.40 1.87
C GLY A 96 -48.47 -18.16 1.80
N ASN A 97 -47.73 -17.97 0.74
CA ASN A 97 -46.87 -16.81 0.44
C ASN A 97 -46.00 -16.36 1.63
N VAL A 98 -45.39 -17.33 2.32
CA VAL A 98 -44.60 -17.07 3.51
C VAL A 98 -43.38 -16.22 3.17
N ARG A 99 -43.22 -15.09 3.86
CA ARG A 99 -42.05 -14.19 3.78
C ARG A 99 -41.62 -13.79 5.18
N PHE A 100 -40.39 -14.08 5.51
CA PHE A 100 -39.82 -13.66 6.80
C PHE A 100 -38.59 -12.79 6.56
N PHE A 101 -38.48 -11.72 7.31
CA PHE A 101 -37.37 -10.79 7.30
C PHE A 101 -36.78 -10.68 8.70
N SER A 102 -35.46 -10.62 8.81
CA SER A 102 -34.72 -10.35 10.05
C SER A 102 -33.54 -9.45 9.72
N GLY A 103 -33.70 -8.16 10.01
CA GLY A 103 -32.76 -7.15 9.52
C GLY A 103 -32.74 -7.11 7.97
N LYS A 104 -31.61 -7.48 7.38
CA LYS A 104 -31.44 -7.56 5.91
C LYS A 104 -31.53 -8.99 5.35
N ASP A 105 -31.57 -9.99 6.22
CA ASP A 105 -31.77 -11.39 5.83
C ASP A 105 -33.25 -11.63 5.55
N TRP A 106 -33.52 -12.47 4.57
CA TRP A 106 -34.88 -12.84 4.26
C TRP A 106 -35.01 -14.30 3.84
N LEU A 107 -36.19 -14.88 4.10
CA LEU A 107 -36.58 -16.17 3.55
C LEU A 107 -37.99 -16.09 2.96
N THR A 108 -38.22 -16.90 1.93
CA THR A 108 -39.54 -17.08 1.30
C THR A 108 -39.80 -18.56 1.09
N GLY A 109 -41.06 -18.97 1.15
CA GLY A 109 -41.45 -20.36 0.89
C GLY A 109 -42.96 -20.53 0.89
N SER A 110 -43.42 -21.77 0.58
CA SER A 110 -44.81 -22.11 0.61
C SER A 110 -45.35 -22.32 2.02
N ARG A 111 -44.51 -22.84 2.92
CA ARG A 111 -44.85 -23.14 4.32
C ARG A 111 -43.59 -23.07 5.18
N ILE A 112 -43.76 -22.63 6.42
CA ILE A 112 -42.75 -22.71 7.47
C ILE A 112 -43.33 -23.32 8.74
N GLN A 113 -42.59 -24.24 9.35
CA GLN A 113 -42.82 -24.76 10.69
C GLN A 113 -41.63 -24.38 11.56
N VAL A 114 -41.86 -23.75 12.69
CA VAL A 114 -40.77 -23.31 13.57
C VAL A 114 -41.16 -23.54 15.03
N ASN A 115 -40.19 -24.00 15.83
CA ASN A 115 -40.30 -24.01 17.29
C ASN A 115 -39.44 -22.85 17.82
N LEU A 116 -40.10 -21.90 18.49
CA LEU A 116 -39.48 -20.67 18.95
C LEU A 116 -38.57 -20.84 20.19
N ASP A 117 -38.77 -21.94 20.96
CA ASP A 117 -37.94 -22.23 22.12
C ASP A 117 -36.62 -22.92 21.72
N THR A 118 -36.70 -23.86 20.80
CA THR A 118 -35.52 -24.64 20.32
C THR A 118 -34.81 -23.95 19.16
N ASP A 119 -35.42 -22.91 18.58
CA ASP A 119 -34.94 -22.20 17.39
C ASP A 119 -34.67 -23.17 16.21
N THR A 120 -35.56 -24.17 16.08
CA THR A 120 -35.53 -25.19 15.01
C THR A 120 -36.77 -25.07 14.13
N GLY A 121 -36.67 -25.56 12.89
CA GLY A 121 -37.83 -25.50 12.00
C GLY A 121 -37.55 -26.03 10.58
N THR A 122 -38.60 -26.08 9.76
CA THR A 122 -38.54 -26.51 8.36
C THR A 122 -39.22 -25.47 7.47
N LEU A 123 -38.53 -25.08 6.42
CA LEU A 123 -39.04 -24.22 5.35
C LEU A 123 -39.25 -25.09 4.09
N TYR A 124 -40.47 -25.10 3.55
CA TYR A 124 -40.84 -25.84 2.36
C TYR A 124 -40.82 -24.92 1.12
N ASP A 125 -40.36 -25.47 -0.03
CA ASP A 125 -40.15 -24.73 -1.29
C ASP A 125 -39.41 -23.43 -1.05
N GLY A 126 -38.29 -23.51 -0.31
CA GLY A 126 -37.67 -22.38 0.35
C GLY A 126 -36.58 -21.71 -0.47
N SER A 127 -36.55 -20.38 -0.36
CA SER A 127 -35.39 -19.56 -0.72
C SER A 127 -34.96 -18.75 0.49
N LEU A 128 -33.68 -18.78 0.83
CA LEU A 128 -33.07 -18.06 1.93
C LEU A 128 -31.97 -17.17 1.38
N PHE A 129 -31.94 -15.90 1.78
CA PHE A 129 -30.87 -14.96 1.47
C PHE A 129 -30.19 -14.48 2.75
N ILE A 130 -28.88 -14.58 2.79
CA ILE A 130 -28.02 -14.13 3.87
C ILE A 130 -27.22 -12.92 3.36
N GLN A 131 -27.60 -11.72 3.77
CA GLN A 131 -27.04 -10.45 3.31
C GLN A 131 -25.52 -10.33 3.57
N GLU A 132 -25.07 -10.74 4.74
CA GLU A 132 -23.68 -10.55 5.15
C GLU A 132 -22.70 -11.36 4.31
N SER A 133 -23.09 -12.57 3.89
CA SER A 133 -22.29 -13.42 2.99
C SER A 133 -22.73 -13.33 1.52
N HIS A 134 -23.81 -12.60 1.24
CA HIS A 134 -24.44 -12.47 -0.07
C HIS A 134 -24.71 -13.82 -0.74
N PHE A 135 -25.31 -14.75 0.02
CA PHE A 135 -25.62 -16.10 -0.46
C PHE A 135 -27.13 -16.31 -0.56
N TYR A 136 -27.53 -16.91 -1.68
CA TYR A 136 -28.86 -17.46 -1.90
C TYR A 136 -28.80 -18.97 -1.74
N ILE A 137 -29.64 -19.54 -0.88
CA ILE A 137 -29.82 -20.97 -0.69
C ILE A 137 -31.26 -21.30 -1.10
N ARG A 138 -31.43 -22.25 -2.01
CA ARG A 138 -32.74 -22.74 -2.45
C ARG A 138 -32.81 -24.26 -2.25
N GLY A 139 -34.00 -24.75 -1.86
CA GLY A 139 -34.24 -26.19 -1.69
C GLY A 139 -35.71 -26.45 -1.44
N ASP A 140 -36.13 -27.70 -1.76
CA ASP A 140 -37.50 -28.13 -1.53
C ASP A 140 -37.86 -28.18 -0.06
N GLU A 141 -36.91 -28.66 0.75
CA GLU A 141 -36.98 -28.62 2.21
C GLU A 141 -35.65 -28.10 2.81
N ILE A 142 -35.74 -27.03 3.60
CA ILE A 142 -34.63 -26.46 4.33
C ILE A 142 -34.93 -26.61 5.83
N HIS A 143 -34.18 -27.44 6.52
CA HIS A 143 -34.32 -27.71 7.95
C HIS A 143 -33.31 -26.85 8.75
N LYS A 144 -33.80 -26.04 9.65
CA LYS A 144 -33.01 -25.42 10.70
C LYS A 144 -32.92 -26.38 11.89
N THR A 145 -31.77 -27.01 12.09
CA THR A 145 -31.56 -28.05 13.09
C THR A 145 -31.01 -27.52 14.42
N GLY A 146 -30.72 -26.23 14.50
CA GLY A 146 -30.25 -25.54 15.68
C GLY A 146 -29.94 -24.09 15.34
N LYS A 147 -29.47 -23.34 16.35
CA LYS A 147 -29.25 -21.88 16.24
C LYS A 147 -28.47 -21.45 14.98
N ASP A 148 -27.41 -22.20 14.66
CA ASP A 148 -26.51 -21.87 13.54
C ASP A 148 -26.34 -23.06 12.58
N SER A 149 -27.28 -24.02 12.56
CA SER A 149 -27.15 -25.26 11.80
C SER A 149 -28.36 -25.47 10.89
N TYR A 150 -28.07 -25.76 9.61
CA TYR A 150 -29.07 -26.01 8.56
C TYR A 150 -28.76 -27.31 7.87
N TYR A 151 -29.81 -28.01 7.44
CA TYR A 151 -29.73 -29.21 6.62
C TYR A 151 -30.65 -29.04 5.40
N VAL A 152 -30.15 -29.32 4.21
CA VAL A 152 -30.90 -29.28 2.96
C VAL A 152 -30.62 -30.59 2.21
N GLU A 153 -31.68 -31.37 1.90
CA GLU A 153 -31.50 -32.65 1.26
C GLU A 153 -31.01 -32.50 -0.17
N GLU A 154 -31.65 -31.65 -0.98
CA GLU A 154 -31.22 -31.23 -2.31
C GLU A 154 -31.22 -29.71 -2.38
N GLY A 155 -30.00 -29.12 -2.36
CA GLY A 155 -29.84 -27.68 -2.27
C GLY A 155 -29.09 -27.07 -3.43
N ARG A 156 -29.37 -25.78 -3.66
CA ARG A 156 -28.63 -24.90 -4.57
C ARG A 156 -28.12 -23.71 -3.83
N LEU A 157 -26.87 -23.36 -4.06
CA LEU A 157 -26.20 -22.22 -3.44
C LEU A 157 -25.58 -21.34 -4.52
N THR A 158 -25.79 -20.03 -4.46
CA THR A 158 -25.11 -19.06 -5.32
C THR A 158 -24.91 -17.73 -4.61
N ALA A 159 -23.91 -16.94 -5.03
CA ALA A 159 -23.74 -15.54 -4.63
C ALA A 159 -24.17 -14.57 -5.74
N CYS A 160 -24.79 -15.05 -6.82
CA CYS A 160 -25.26 -14.22 -7.92
C CYS A 160 -26.71 -13.80 -7.70
N ASP A 161 -27.00 -12.54 -7.97
CA ASP A 161 -28.36 -12.02 -7.99
C ASP A 161 -29.16 -12.55 -9.18
N GLY A 162 -30.48 -12.70 -8.97
CA GLY A 162 -31.44 -13.08 -10.02
C GLY A 162 -31.68 -14.57 -10.18
N ASP A 163 -32.55 -14.92 -11.16
CA ASP A 163 -33.04 -16.29 -11.37
C ASP A 163 -32.13 -17.15 -12.24
N SER A 164 -31.17 -16.54 -12.93
CA SER A 164 -30.20 -17.21 -13.80
C SER A 164 -28.78 -16.87 -13.38
N PRO A 165 -28.28 -17.47 -12.30
CA PRO A 165 -26.96 -17.15 -11.77
C PRO A 165 -25.85 -17.52 -12.76
N ALA A 166 -24.78 -16.72 -12.82
CA ALA A 166 -23.61 -17.02 -13.63
C ALA A 166 -22.92 -18.32 -13.18
N TRP A 167 -23.00 -18.63 -11.88
CA TRP A 167 -22.56 -19.90 -11.30
C TRP A 167 -23.50 -20.32 -10.16
N GLU A 168 -23.66 -21.62 -9.98
CA GLU A 168 -24.35 -22.21 -8.83
C GLU A 168 -23.65 -23.49 -8.39
N VAL A 169 -23.75 -23.78 -7.11
CA VAL A 169 -23.36 -25.06 -6.54
C VAL A 169 -24.62 -25.82 -6.20
N THR A 170 -24.79 -27.03 -6.79
CA THR A 170 -25.86 -27.95 -6.44
C THR A 170 -25.29 -29.11 -5.65
N GLY A 171 -26.03 -29.61 -4.65
CA GLY A 171 -25.53 -30.71 -3.82
C GLY A 171 -26.65 -31.43 -3.08
N LYS A 172 -26.33 -32.65 -2.63
CA LYS A 172 -27.20 -33.46 -1.76
C LYS A 172 -26.61 -33.50 -0.36
N ASP A 173 -27.48 -33.78 0.62
CA ASP A 173 -27.08 -33.82 2.05
C ASP A 173 -26.22 -32.62 2.49
N LEU A 174 -26.66 -31.43 2.10
CA LEU A 174 -25.97 -30.20 2.45
C LEU A 174 -26.20 -29.90 3.93
N LYS A 175 -25.17 -30.04 4.75
CA LYS A 175 -25.16 -29.63 6.17
C LYS A 175 -24.35 -28.36 6.32
N VAL A 176 -25.03 -27.26 6.59
CA VAL A 176 -24.40 -25.94 6.79
C VAL A 176 -24.36 -25.65 8.28
N LYS A 177 -23.19 -25.48 8.83
CA LYS A 177 -22.99 -24.98 10.19
C LYS A 177 -22.35 -23.59 10.08
N LEU A 178 -23.13 -22.55 10.32
CA LEU A 178 -22.62 -21.19 10.40
C LEU A 178 -21.56 -21.13 11.51
N GLU A 179 -20.49 -20.39 11.27
CA GLU A 179 -19.31 -20.37 12.17
C GLU A 179 -18.65 -21.76 12.37
N GLY A 180 -18.96 -22.76 11.49
CA GLY A 180 -18.44 -24.11 11.48
C GLY A 180 -17.92 -24.57 10.14
N TYR A 181 -17.63 -25.88 10.05
CA TYR A 181 -17.43 -26.56 8.78
C TYR A 181 -18.76 -27.10 8.27
N SER A 182 -18.98 -26.89 6.98
CA SER A 182 -20.15 -27.43 6.24
C SER A 182 -19.71 -28.61 5.40
N THR A 183 -20.63 -29.53 5.16
CA THR A 183 -20.40 -30.71 4.33
C THR A 183 -21.46 -30.82 3.26
N ALA A 184 -21.10 -31.29 2.08
CA ALA A 184 -22.03 -31.59 1.01
C ALA A 184 -21.61 -32.87 0.27
N LYS A 185 -22.58 -33.66 -0.15
CA LYS A 185 -22.38 -34.83 -1.01
C LYS A 185 -22.83 -34.51 -2.42
N HIS A 186 -22.23 -35.22 -3.41
CA HIS A 186 -22.56 -35.09 -4.82
C HIS A 186 -22.64 -33.64 -5.30
N LEU A 187 -21.63 -32.87 -4.95
CA LEU A 187 -21.57 -31.45 -5.23
C LEU A 187 -21.18 -31.22 -6.68
N ALA A 188 -21.97 -30.43 -7.40
CA ALA A 188 -21.66 -30.00 -8.76
C ALA A 188 -21.58 -28.48 -8.82
N LEU A 189 -20.44 -27.94 -9.24
CA LEU A 189 -20.32 -26.56 -9.64
C LEU A 189 -20.82 -26.40 -11.07
N ARG A 190 -21.77 -25.52 -11.27
CA ARG A 190 -22.36 -25.23 -12.58
C ARG A 190 -22.02 -23.79 -12.99
N ALA A 191 -21.62 -23.64 -14.23
CA ALA A 191 -21.57 -22.35 -14.90
C ALA A 191 -22.82 -22.20 -15.73
N LYS A 192 -23.74 -21.34 -15.29
CA LYS A 192 -25.15 -21.35 -15.76
C LYS A 192 -25.79 -22.74 -15.57
N SER A 193 -26.18 -23.40 -16.62
CA SER A 193 -26.77 -24.74 -16.57
C SER A 193 -25.78 -25.90 -16.79
N ILE A 194 -24.50 -25.61 -17.11
CA ILE A 194 -23.49 -26.61 -17.48
C ILE A 194 -22.69 -27.02 -16.24
N PRO A 195 -22.67 -28.32 -15.85
CA PRO A 195 -21.81 -28.79 -14.79
C PRO A 195 -20.33 -28.77 -15.25
N VAL A 196 -19.50 -27.95 -14.59
CA VAL A 196 -18.08 -27.78 -14.93
C VAL A 196 -17.15 -28.56 -13.99
N LEU A 197 -17.62 -28.87 -12.77
CA LEU A 197 -16.87 -29.63 -11.78
C LEU A 197 -17.84 -30.47 -10.95
N TYR A 198 -17.48 -31.73 -10.71
CA TYR A 198 -18.19 -32.62 -9.79
C TYR A 198 -17.27 -33.14 -8.70
N VAL A 199 -17.75 -33.07 -7.44
CA VAL A 199 -17.01 -33.52 -6.26
C VAL A 199 -17.95 -34.46 -5.46
N PRO A 200 -17.59 -35.74 -5.23
CA PRO A 200 -18.47 -36.69 -4.53
C PRO A 200 -18.75 -36.27 -3.08
N PHE A 201 -17.78 -35.67 -2.42
CA PHE A 201 -17.89 -35.18 -1.05
C PHE A 201 -16.97 -33.96 -0.84
N LEU A 202 -17.52 -32.88 -0.26
CA LEU A 202 -16.78 -31.66 0.03
C LEU A 202 -17.03 -31.23 1.48
N VAL A 203 -15.94 -30.81 2.14
CA VAL A 203 -15.99 -30.07 3.39
C VAL A 203 -15.52 -28.65 3.12
N PHE A 204 -16.31 -27.66 3.49
CA PHE A 204 -15.98 -26.25 3.29
C PHE A 204 -16.35 -25.42 4.52
N PRO A 205 -15.60 -24.34 4.84
CA PRO A 205 -15.93 -23.46 5.95
C PRO A 205 -17.11 -22.56 5.58
N ALA A 206 -18.18 -22.57 6.38
CA ALA A 206 -19.30 -21.62 6.29
C ALA A 206 -19.17 -20.58 7.41
N LYS A 207 -18.05 -19.87 7.46
CA LYS A 207 -17.74 -18.94 8.54
C LYS A 207 -17.62 -17.52 8.08
N ARG A 208 -18.06 -16.59 8.92
CA ARG A 208 -17.91 -15.15 8.78
C ARG A 208 -16.51 -14.69 9.17
N LYS A 209 -15.86 -15.41 10.10
CA LYS A 209 -14.50 -15.11 10.56
C LYS A 209 -13.45 -15.82 9.72
N ARG A 210 -12.30 -15.19 9.56
CA ARG A 210 -11.12 -15.80 8.92
C ARG A 210 -10.78 -17.11 9.59
N GLN A 211 -10.58 -18.17 8.82
CA GLN A 211 -10.26 -19.50 9.33
C GLN A 211 -9.14 -20.16 8.58
N SER A 212 -8.40 -20.99 9.34
CA SER A 212 -7.40 -21.88 8.78
C SER A 212 -8.04 -22.94 7.89
N GLY A 213 -7.38 -23.27 6.79
CA GLY A 213 -7.84 -24.31 5.87
C GLY A 213 -7.07 -24.32 4.54
N LEU A 214 -7.40 -25.30 3.72
CA LEU A 214 -6.87 -25.38 2.36
C LEU A 214 -7.51 -24.28 1.50
N LEU A 215 -6.68 -23.57 0.72
CA LEU A 215 -7.17 -22.66 -0.31
C LEU A 215 -7.23 -23.38 -1.66
N MET A 216 -7.84 -22.74 -2.64
CA MET A 216 -7.95 -23.29 -4.01
C MET A 216 -6.56 -23.61 -4.55
N PRO A 217 -6.30 -24.85 -5.02
CA PRO A 217 -5.03 -25.18 -5.63
C PRO A 217 -4.88 -24.54 -7.00
N GLN A 218 -3.65 -24.32 -7.43
CA GLN A 218 -3.32 -24.00 -8.82
C GLN A 218 -2.77 -25.26 -9.51
N VAL A 219 -3.26 -25.52 -10.70
CA VAL A 219 -2.78 -26.62 -11.56
C VAL A 219 -2.36 -26.00 -12.88
N GLY A 220 -1.21 -26.41 -13.38
CA GLY A 220 -0.68 -25.89 -14.63
C GLY A 220 0.41 -26.77 -15.22
N GLY A 221 1.08 -26.26 -16.21
CA GLY A 221 2.24 -26.91 -16.81
C GLY A 221 2.95 -25.98 -17.78
N SER A 222 4.27 -26.16 -17.87
CA SER A 222 5.12 -25.43 -18.81
C SER A 222 6.31 -26.28 -19.24
N ASN A 223 6.93 -25.92 -20.37
CA ASN A 223 8.14 -26.61 -20.86
C ASN A 223 9.35 -26.46 -19.92
N ARG A 224 9.32 -25.51 -18.98
CA ARG A 224 10.42 -25.23 -18.03
C ARG A 224 10.21 -25.88 -16.67
N LYS A 225 8.97 -26.24 -16.30
CA LYS A 225 8.63 -26.73 -14.95
C LYS A 225 7.93 -28.10 -15.00
N GLY A 226 7.50 -28.54 -16.20
CA GLY A 226 6.68 -29.73 -16.39
C GLY A 226 5.27 -29.51 -15.85
N PHE A 227 4.62 -30.55 -15.36
CA PHE A 227 3.34 -30.46 -14.66
C PHE A 227 3.52 -29.74 -13.32
N GLU A 228 2.60 -28.85 -13.00
CA GLU A 228 2.63 -28.02 -11.79
C GLU A 228 1.37 -28.23 -10.95
N TYR A 229 1.54 -28.41 -9.64
CA TYR A 229 0.48 -28.42 -8.65
C TYR A 229 0.89 -27.61 -7.43
N ASN A 230 0.15 -26.55 -7.09
CA ASN A 230 0.46 -25.68 -5.98
C ASN A 230 -0.73 -25.63 -5.01
N GLN A 231 -0.55 -26.17 -3.79
CA GLN A 231 -1.55 -26.24 -2.74
C GLN A 231 -1.25 -25.22 -1.64
N PRO A 232 -1.99 -24.11 -1.56
CA PRO A 232 -1.86 -23.19 -0.40
C PRO A 232 -2.63 -23.73 0.80
N VAL A 233 -2.05 -23.54 2.00
CA VAL A 233 -2.65 -23.83 3.31
C VAL A 233 -2.66 -22.53 4.11
N PHE A 234 -3.84 -21.99 4.34
CA PHE A 234 -4.02 -20.76 5.11
C PHE A 234 -4.13 -21.04 6.61
N TRP A 235 -3.42 -20.27 7.41
CA TRP A 235 -3.44 -20.31 8.87
C TRP A 235 -3.84 -18.93 9.42
N ALA A 236 -5.07 -18.85 9.97
CA ALA A 236 -5.54 -17.68 10.71
C ALA A 236 -4.96 -17.75 12.13
N ILE A 237 -3.88 -17.02 12.37
CA ILE A 237 -3.17 -17.00 13.66
C ILE A 237 -3.98 -16.18 14.66
N SER A 238 -4.41 -14.99 14.28
CA SER A 238 -5.22 -14.07 15.09
C SER A 238 -6.14 -13.21 14.20
N GLU A 239 -6.90 -12.30 14.78
CA GLU A 239 -7.71 -11.33 14.03
C GLU A 239 -6.82 -10.37 13.22
N SER A 240 -5.61 -10.09 13.70
CA SER A 240 -4.67 -9.15 13.10
C SER A 240 -3.49 -9.80 12.38
N SER A 241 -3.36 -11.12 12.37
CA SER A 241 -2.24 -11.82 11.71
C SER A 241 -2.65 -13.14 11.09
N ASP A 242 -1.98 -13.50 10.00
CA ASP A 242 -2.13 -14.79 9.31
C ASP A 242 -0.83 -15.26 8.66
N ALA A 243 -0.81 -16.54 8.33
CA ALA A 243 0.21 -17.12 7.48
C ALA A 243 -0.41 -17.98 6.38
N THR A 244 0.27 -18.10 5.25
CA THR A 244 -0.08 -19.04 4.20
C THR A 244 1.15 -19.83 3.82
N PHE A 245 1.04 -21.15 3.85
CA PHE A 245 2.09 -22.07 3.41
C PHE A 245 1.74 -22.54 2.00
N TYR A 246 2.73 -22.58 1.13
CA TYR A 246 2.57 -22.96 -0.26
C TYR A 246 3.44 -24.18 -0.56
N GLU A 247 2.83 -25.29 -0.98
CA GLU A 247 3.51 -26.47 -1.45
C GLU A 247 3.35 -26.58 -2.96
N HIS A 248 4.39 -26.20 -3.70
CA HIS A 248 4.37 -26.11 -5.15
C HIS A 248 5.23 -27.22 -5.75
N TYR A 249 4.59 -28.30 -6.17
CA TYR A 249 5.22 -29.38 -6.91
C TYR A 249 5.37 -29.04 -8.40
N MET A 250 6.57 -29.23 -8.92
CA MET A 250 6.91 -29.09 -10.33
C MET A 250 7.64 -30.34 -10.79
N ALA A 251 7.10 -31.04 -11.80
CA ALA A 251 7.61 -32.35 -12.22
C ALA A 251 9.12 -32.33 -12.58
N ASP A 252 9.55 -31.27 -13.29
CA ASP A 252 10.93 -31.15 -13.78
C ASP A 252 11.89 -30.45 -12.80
N ARG A 253 11.36 -29.68 -11.85
CA ARG A 253 12.15 -28.82 -10.95
C ARG A 253 12.22 -29.33 -9.52
N GLY A 254 11.17 -29.99 -9.04
CA GLY A 254 11.06 -30.46 -7.66
C GLY A 254 9.95 -29.79 -6.88
N LEU A 255 10.08 -29.78 -5.55
CA LEU A 255 9.10 -29.20 -4.64
C LEU A 255 9.62 -27.87 -4.12
N LYS A 256 8.84 -26.80 -4.35
CA LYS A 256 9.09 -25.45 -3.82
C LYS A 256 8.19 -25.21 -2.64
N HIS A 257 8.78 -24.90 -1.50
CA HIS A 257 8.13 -24.50 -0.28
C HIS A 257 8.03 -22.99 -0.21
N GLY A 258 6.85 -22.45 0.11
CA GLY A 258 6.64 -21.03 0.30
C GLY A 258 5.95 -20.73 1.62
N VAL A 259 6.27 -19.61 2.25
CA VAL A 259 5.55 -19.06 3.39
C VAL A 259 5.32 -17.58 3.20
N GLU A 260 4.10 -17.14 3.47
CA GLU A 260 3.69 -15.75 3.52
C GLU A 260 3.14 -15.48 4.91
N TYR A 261 3.69 -14.49 5.61
CA TYR A 261 3.19 -14.02 6.91
C TYR A 261 2.76 -12.57 6.78
N ARG A 262 1.58 -12.23 7.32
CA ARG A 262 1.02 -10.88 7.29
C ARG A 262 0.48 -10.48 8.64
N TYR A 263 0.63 -9.21 8.98
CA TYR A 263 0.03 -8.62 10.17
C TYR A 263 -0.43 -7.19 9.94
N VAL A 264 -1.45 -6.77 10.70
CA VAL A 264 -1.96 -5.40 10.76
C VAL A 264 -2.26 -5.11 12.24
N LEU A 265 -1.43 -4.29 12.87
CA LEU A 265 -1.59 -3.90 14.28
C LEU A 265 -2.41 -2.62 14.41
N ALA A 266 -2.23 -1.70 13.45
CA ALA A 266 -2.95 -0.44 13.31
C ALA A 266 -3.00 -0.05 11.82
N PRO A 267 -3.79 0.96 11.40
CA PRO A 267 -3.83 1.42 10.01
C PRO A 267 -2.44 1.75 9.43
N GLU A 268 -1.57 2.36 10.22
CA GLU A 268 -0.20 2.75 9.85
C GLU A 268 0.87 1.74 10.32
N SER A 269 0.46 0.65 11.00
CA SER A 269 1.38 -0.38 11.53
C SER A 269 1.00 -1.75 10.99
N LYS A 270 1.65 -2.15 9.91
CA LYS A 270 1.40 -3.38 9.16
C LYS A 270 2.67 -3.93 8.55
N GLY A 271 2.65 -5.20 8.23
CA GLY A 271 3.78 -5.83 7.54
C GLY A 271 3.39 -7.13 6.85
N ALA A 272 4.21 -7.50 5.87
CA ALA A 272 4.14 -8.79 5.18
C ALA A 272 5.55 -9.26 4.87
N ALA A 273 5.81 -10.52 5.17
CA ALA A 273 7.07 -11.21 4.87
C ALA A 273 6.77 -12.49 4.09
N MET A 274 7.56 -12.75 3.07
CA MET A 274 7.43 -13.93 2.22
C MET A 274 8.79 -14.58 2.04
N TYR A 275 8.82 -15.90 2.09
CA TYR A 275 10.01 -16.69 1.84
C TYR A 275 9.67 -17.90 0.99
N ASP A 276 10.45 -18.13 -0.05
CA ASP A 276 10.38 -19.32 -0.89
C ASP A 276 11.71 -20.06 -0.88
N PHE A 277 11.64 -21.39 -0.90
CA PHE A 277 12.80 -22.26 -1.02
C PHE A 277 12.52 -23.41 -1.99
N LEU A 278 13.48 -23.68 -2.85
CA LEU A 278 13.48 -24.79 -3.79
C LEU A 278 14.84 -25.47 -3.82
N TYR A 279 14.86 -26.79 -3.73
CA TYR A 279 15.99 -27.57 -4.20
C TYR A 279 15.76 -27.95 -5.67
N ASP A 280 16.35 -27.13 -6.57
CA ASP A 280 16.11 -27.22 -7.99
C ASP A 280 16.86 -28.40 -8.62
N ARG A 281 16.15 -29.23 -9.38
CA ARG A 281 16.74 -30.35 -10.12
C ARG A 281 17.46 -29.88 -11.37
N GLN A 282 17.09 -28.70 -11.89
CA GLN A 282 17.66 -28.11 -13.10
C GLN A 282 18.74 -27.09 -12.73
N ILE A 283 19.85 -27.14 -13.45
CA ILE A 283 20.94 -26.16 -13.43
C ILE A 283 21.11 -25.58 -14.83
N ASP A 284 21.71 -24.42 -14.95
CA ASP A 284 22.20 -23.86 -16.19
C ASP A 284 23.73 -23.90 -16.15
N ASP A 285 24.30 -24.88 -16.82
CA ASP A 285 25.74 -25.09 -16.92
C ASP A 285 26.28 -24.83 -18.34
N GLY A 286 25.46 -24.15 -19.17
CA GLY A 286 25.78 -23.86 -20.56
C GLY A 286 25.75 -25.09 -21.48
N THR A 287 25.74 -26.32 -20.91
CA THR A 287 25.89 -27.60 -21.67
C THR A 287 24.58 -28.41 -21.69
N SER A 288 23.74 -28.24 -20.65
CA SER A 288 22.45 -28.93 -20.56
C SER A 288 21.43 -28.37 -21.56
N GLY A 289 20.40 -29.15 -21.90
CA GLY A 289 19.28 -28.65 -22.70
C GLY A 289 18.45 -27.56 -22.01
N PHE A 290 18.66 -27.38 -20.71
CA PHE A 290 18.07 -26.30 -19.93
C PHE A 290 19.04 -25.11 -19.87
N ARG A 291 18.60 -23.96 -20.33
CA ARG A 291 19.36 -22.71 -20.26
C ARG A 291 18.57 -21.70 -19.42
N GLY A 292 19.28 -20.91 -18.63
CA GLY A 292 18.75 -19.76 -17.90
C GLY A 292 18.14 -18.70 -18.82
N PHE A 293 17.86 -17.54 -18.32
CA PHE A 293 17.40 -16.42 -19.13
C PHE A 293 18.62 -15.72 -19.71
N ARG A 294 18.85 -15.91 -21.01
CA ARG A 294 19.95 -15.30 -21.74
C ARG A 294 19.91 -13.77 -21.63
N GLY A 295 21.03 -13.18 -21.35
CA GLY A 295 21.23 -11.73 -21.26
C GLY A 295 22.37 -11.35 -20.32
N ASP A 296 22.80 -12.28 -19.48
CA ASP A 296 23.94 -12.11 -18.56
C ASP A 296 25.09 -13.05 -18.83
N ASP A 297 24.96 -14.01 -19.76
CA ASP A 297 25.97 -15.06 -20.13
C ASP A 297 26.57 -15.83 -18.93
N GLU A 298 25.90 -15.75 -17.77
CA GLU A 298 26.35 -16.32 -16.51
C GLU A 298 25.71 -17.68 -16.24
N ASP A 299 26.52 -18.70 -16.01
CA ASP A 299 26.07 -20.03 -15.62
C ASP A 299 25.41 -19.99 -14.23
N ARG A 300 24.33 -20.75 -14.04
CA ARG A 300 23.66 -20.92 -12.77
C ARG A 300 23.79 -22.36 -12.26
N LEU A 301 24.80 -22.62 -11.46
CA LEU A 301 25.09 -23.95 -10.91
C LEU A 301 24.41 -24.26 -9.58
N ASN A 302 23.87 -23.24 -8.90
CA ASN A 302 23.24 -23.40 -7.58
C ASN A 302 21.89 -24.14 -7.68
N ARG A 303 21.75 -25.21 -6.90
CA ARG A 303 20.50 -25.97 -6.75
C ARG A 303 19.64 -25.48 -5.59
N LYS A 304 20.24 -24.85 -4.55
CA LYS A 304 19.52 -24.26 -3.43
C LYS A 304 19.08 -22.87 -3.80
N ARG A 305 17.82 -22.75 -4.19
CA ARG A 305 17.25 -21.50 -4.67
C ARG A 305 16.22 -20.98 -3.69
N TRP A 306 16.26 -19.69 -3.41
CA TRP A 306 15.38 -19.08 -2.43
C TRP A 306 15.18 -17.60 -2.72
N TRP A 307 14.09 -17.05 -2.18
CA TRP A 307 13.76 -15.65 -2.28
C TRP A 307 13.08 -15.20 -1.00
N PHE A 308 13.66 -14.22 -0.31
CA PHE A 308 13.12 -13.55 0.85
C PHE A 308 12.74 -12.12 0.48
N ARG A 309 11.50 -11.72 0.77
CA ARG A 309 11.02 -10.37 0.56
C ARG A 309 10.08 -9.95 1.69
N THR A 310 10.18 -8.69 2.10
CA THR A 310 9.31 -8.12 3.13
C THR A 310 9.10 -6.64 2.93
N ARG A 311 7.92 -6.15 3.30
CA ARG A 311 7.58 -4.75 3.48
C ARG A 311 6.90 -4.59 4.81
N SER A 312 7.33 -3.59 5.60
CA SER A 312 6.75 -3.28 6.89
C SER A 312 6.73 -1.78 7.11
N ASP A 313 5.60 -1.27 7.55
CA ASP A 313 5.41 0.09 8.04
C ASP A 313 5.05 0.02 9.52
N GLN A 314 5.70 0.85 10.35
CA GLN A 314 5.46 0.89 11.78
C GLN A 314 5.38 2.34 12.27
N GLU A 315 4.38 2.63 13.06
CA GLU A 315 4.32 3.84 13.85
C GLU A 315 5.00 3.59 15.19
N LEU A 316 6.04 4.39 15.49
CA LEU A 316 6.82 4.30 16.71
C LEU A 316 6.42 5.39 17.69
N PRO A 317 6.75 5.26 19.00
CA PRO A 317 6.52 6.31 19.99
C PRO A 317 7.09 7.65 19.54
N ALA A 318 6.50 8.75 20.06
CA ALA A 318 6.90 10.11 19.76
C ALA A 318 6.73 10.53 18.27
N GLY A 319 5.89 9.83 17.49
CA GLY A 319 5.57 10.18 16.10
C GLY A 319 6.66 9.83 15.08
N PHE A 320 7.60 8.96 15.43
CA PHE A 320 8.50 8.37 14.45
C PHE A 320 7.78 7.33 13.59
N LYS A 321 8.19 7.20 12.34
CA LYS A 321 7.74 6.17 11.42
C LYS A 321 8.92 5.33 10.97
N ALA A 322 8.80 4.01 11.07
CA ALA A 322 9.80 3.08 10.58
C ALA A 322 9.28 2.29 9.39
N LYS A 323 10.12 2.06 8.39
CA LYS A 323 9.83 1.25 7.20
C LYS A 323 10.97 0.26 6.97
N LEU A 324 10.62 -0.98 6.71
CA LEU A 324 11.57 -2.04 6.37
C LEU A 324 11.19 -2.62 5.03
N ASP A 325 12.11 -2.56 4.08
CA ASP A 325 11.97 -3.11 2.73
C ASP A 325 13.17 -4.03 2.47
N LEU A 326 12.94 -5.33 2.37
CA LEU A 326 13.96 -6.31 2.01
C LEU A 326 13.53 -7.09 0.78
N ASP A 327 14.51 -7.38 -0.09
CA ASP A 327 14.34 -8.15 -1.31
C ASP A 327 15.66 -8.87 -1.63
N ILE A 328 15.80 -10.09 -1.13
CA ILE A 328 17.04 -10.86 -1.20
C ILE A 328 16.76 -12.18 -1.92
N VAL A 329 17.41 -12.39 -3.06
CA VAL A 329 17.19 -13.53 -3.93
C VAL A 329 18.47 -14.34 -4.12
N SER A 330 18.35 -15.64 -4.30
CA SER A 330 19.50 -16.55 -4.40
C SER A 330 20.33 -16.35 -5.66
N ASP A 331 19.69 -15.99 -6.76
CA ASP A 331 20.31 -15.87 -8.09
C ASP A 331 19.49 -14.96 -9.00
N GLN A 332 20.10 -14.44 -10.04
CA GLN A 332 19.55 -13.48 -10.99
C GLN A 332 18.38 -14.01 -11.83
N ASP A 333 18.28 -15.35 -11.98
CA ASP A 333 17.25 -15.99 -12.80
C ASP A 333 15.99 -16.31 -12.02
N TYR A 334 16.05 -16.35 -10.68
CA TYR A 334 14.92 -16.81 -9.86
C TYR A 334 13.64 -16.05 -10.15
N LEU A 335 13.71 -14.72 -10.20
CA LEU A 335 12.52 -13.87 -10.38
C LEU A 335 11.92 -13.97 -11.78
N ARG A 336 12.76 -14.24 -12.79
CA ARG A 336 12.34 -14.46 -14.17
C ARG A 336 11.69 -15.84 -14.36
N GLU A 337 12.22 -16.87 -13.69
CA GLU A 337 11.71 -18.24 -13.78
C GLU A 337 10.45 -18.47 -12.95
N PHE A 338 10.34 -17.82 -11.81
CA PHE A 338 9.18 -17.87 -10.92
C PHE A 338 8.39 -16.56 -10.93
N ASP A 339 8.10 -16.07 -12.12
CA ASP A 339 7.39 -14.82 -12.36
C ASP A 339 5.93 -14.88 -11.96
N THR A 340 5.24 -15.95 -12.33
CA THR A 340 3.80 -16.16 -12.13
C THR A 340 3.49 -17.13 -10.99
N GLY A 341 2.20 -17.22 -10.61
CA GLY A 341 1.72 -18.11 -9.56
C GLY A 341 1.59 -17.45 -8.20
N TYR A 342 1.19 -18.23 -7.19
CA TYR A 342 0.88 -17.72 -5.84
C TYR A 342 2.04 -17.00 -5.15
N THR A 343 3.25 -17.45 -5.33
CA THR A 343 4.46 -16.85 -4.76
C THR A 343 5.39 -16.26 -5.82
N GLY A 344 4.87 -16.03 -7.05
CA GLY A 344 5.61 -15.44 -8.16
C GLY A 344 5.87 -13.95 -7.96
N TYR A 345 6.85 -13.45 -8.75
CA TYR A 345 7.26 -12.05 -8.73
C TYR A 345 6.10 -11.08 -8.97
N GLU A 346 5.34 -11.25 -10.08
CA GLU A 346 4.23 -10.34 -10.44
C GLU A 346 3.17 -10.21 -9.34
N ARG A 347 2.85 -11.31 -8.67
CA ARG A 347 1.85 -11.29 -7.60
C ARG A 347 2.43 -10.62 -6.34
N SER A 348 3.67 -10.91 -6.00
CA SER A 348 4.36 -10.31 -4.85
C SER A 348 4.51 -8.81 -5.04
N ASP A 349 4.97 -8.36 -6.20
CA ASP A 349 5.12 -6.94 -6.54
C ASP A 349 3.78 -6.20 -6.47
N ARG A 350 2.76 -6.72 -7.15
CA ARG A 350 1.41 -6.14 -7.14
C ARG A 350 0.82 -6.07 -5.72
N TYR A 351 1.07 -7.09 -4.90
CA TYR A 351 0.62 -7.10 -3.52
C TYR A 351 1.31 -6.01 -2.70
N PHE A 352 2.65 -5.90 -2.76
CA PHE A 352 3.39 -4.89 -2.03
C PHE A 352 3.08 -3.47 -2.52
N LEU A 353 2.98 -3.25 -3.82
CA LEU A 353 2.57 -1.97 -4.37
C LEU A 353 1.17 -1.56 -3.88
N LYS A 354 0.20 -2.47 -3.89
CA LYS A 354 -1.16 -2.19 -3.41
C LYS A 354 -1.24 -1.97 -1.90
N ALA A 355 -0.52 -2.78 -1.11
CA ALA A 355 -0.62 -2.76 0.35
C ALA A 355 0.23 -1.66 1.00
N PHE A 356 1.39 -1.32 0.42
CA PHE A 356 2.40 -0.42 1.01
C PHE A 356 2.72 0.80 0.14
N GLY A 357 2.20 0.86 -1.10
CA GLY A 357 2.55 1.90 -2.07
C GLY A 357 3.98 1.77 -2.63
N ARG A 358 4.68 0.70 -2.30
CA ARG A 358 6.06 0.39 -2.70
C ARG A 358 6.12 -1.03 -3.23
N GLY A 359 6.44 -1.17 -4.51
CA GLY A 359 6.68 -2.45 -5.18
C GLY A 359 8.07 -3.03 -4.89
N LEU A 360 8.41 -4.05 -5.65
CA LEU A 360 9.75 -4.64 -5.70
C LEU A 360 10.58 -3.94 -6.79
N ASP A 361 11.91 -4.06 -6.73
CA ASP A 361 12.77 -3.67 -7.86
C ASP A 361 12.49 -4.56 -9.07
N ASP A 362 12.81 -4.08 -10.28
CA ASP A 362 12.55 -4.86 -11.50
C ASP A 362 13.17 -6.26 -11.39
N ARG A 363 12.46 -7.27 -11.92
CA ARG A 363 12.91 -8.67 -11.89
C ARG A 363 14.21 -8.93 -12.64
N THR A 364 14.63 -7.99 -13.49
CA THR A 364 15.87 -8.07 -14.27
C THR A 364 17.04 -7.37 -13.59
N ASP A 365 16.77 -6.55 -12.56
CA ASP A 365 17.84 -5.86 -11.83
C ASP A 365 18.68 -6.86 -11.04
N THR A 366 19.98 -6.80 -11.26
CA THR A 366 20.96 -7.64 -10.57
C THR A 366 21.36 -7.07 -9.21
N VAL A 367 21.13 -5.79 -8.98
CA VAL A 367 21.37 -5.10 -7.71
C VAL A 367 20.04 -4.83 -7.01
N ARG A 368 19.82 -5.46 -5.85
CA ARG A 368 18.57 -5.38 -5.07
C ARG A 368 18.73 -4.43 -3.89
N LEU A 369 17.85 -3.43 -3.77
CA LEU A 369 17.86 -2.51 -2.64
C LEU A 369 17.17 -3.13 -1.42
N ASN A 370 17.92 -3.22 -0.31
CA ASN A 370 17.43 -3.56 1.01
C ASN A 370 17.54 -2.32 1.89
N GLN A 371 16.43 -1.90 2.49
CA GLN A 371 16.38 -0.61 3.18
C GLN A 371 15.63 -0.70 4.51
N PHE A 372 16.19 -0.04 5.53
CA PHE A 372 15.48 0.29 6.75
C PHE A 372 15.50 1.79 6.95
N ASN A 373 14.33 2.40 7.02
CA ASN A 373 14.15 3.85 7.16
C ASN A 373 13.44 4.17 8.46
N VAL A 374 13.91 5.19 9.16
CA VAL A 374 13.22 5.82 10.28
C VAL A 374 13.14 7.31 10.03
N ASN A 375 11.94 7.86 10.06
CA ASN A 375 11.76 9.27 9.83
C ASN A 375 10.77 9.89 10.82
N ARG A 376 10.91 11.20 11.01
CA ARG A 376 9.97 12.04 11.77
C ARG A 376 9.97 13.45 11.20
N THR A 377 8.78 14.02 11.05
CA THR A 377 8.60 15.42 10.68
C THR A 377 7.94 16.16 11.85
N TRP A 378 8.55 17.26 12.26
CA TRP A 378 8.00 18.26 13.18
C TRP A 378 7.48 19.44 12.35
N GLU A 379 6.94 20.45 13.00
CA GLU A 379 6.44 21.64 12.32
C GLU A 379 7.49 22.33 11.42
N ARG A 380 8.73 22.37 11.87
CA ARG A 380 9.83 23.11 11.21
C ARG A 380 11.05 22.26 10.87
N TYR A 381 11.09 21.01 11.31
CA TYR A 381 12.23 20.12 11.11
C TYR A 381 11.77 18.77 10.58
N SER A 382 12.62 18.14 9.81
CA SER A 382 12.49 16.73 9.45
C SER A 382 13.78 15.98 9.71
N LEU A 383 13.66 14.79 10.25
CA LEU A 383 14.76 13.85 10.43
C LEU A 383 14.47 12.60 9.59
N ASN A 384 15.42 12.19 8.80
CA ASN A 384 15.39 10.95 8.03
C ASN A 384 16.66 10.15 8.29
N ALA A 385 16.52 8.90 8.67
CA ALA A 385 17.64 7.97 8.87
C ALA A 385 17.40 6.70 8.06
N ASP A 386 18.36 6.33 7.23
CA ASP A 386 18.32 5.17 6.36
C ASP A 386 19.52 4.25 6.60
N LEU A 387 19.26 2.95 6.55
CA LEU A 387 20.27 1.93 6.30
C LEU A 387 19.95 1.35 4.92
N ARG A 388 20.85 1.51 3.95
CA ARG A 388 20.68 1.01 2.57
C ARG A 388 21.77 0.02 2.25
N TRP A 389 21.33 -1.19 1.95
CA TRP A 389 22.18 -2.28 1.49
C TRP A 389 21.77 -2.68 0.07
N TYR A 390 22.68 -2.49 -0.86
CA TYR A 390 22.53 -2.88 -2.26
C TYR A 390 23.15 -4.27 -2.44
N ASP A 391 22.33 -5.31 -2.54
CA ASP A 391 22.76 -6.69 -2.76
C ASP A 391 23.00 -6.94 -4.25
N ASN A 392 24.25 -6.94 -4.66
CA ASN A 392 24.63 -7.34 -6.01
C ASN A 392 24.64 -8.87 -6.10
N VAL A 393 23.55 -9.41 -6.66
CA VAL A 393 23.29 -10.86 -6.70
C VAL A 393 24.37 -11.63 -7.47
N ILE A 394 24.89 -11.07 -8.55
CA ILE A 394 25.92 -11.71 -9.39
C ILE A 394 27.25 -11.75 -8.65
N VAL A 395 27.69 -10.61 -8.14
CA VAL A 395 28.96 -10.50 -7.38
C VAL A 395 28.95 -11.42 -6.16
N ARG A 396 27.85 -11.39 -5.38
CA ARG A 396 27.69 -12.27 -4.21
C ARG A 396 27.68 -13.76 -4.58
N LYS A 397 27.08 -14.11 -5.72
CA LYS A 397 27.04 -15.50 -6.21
C LYS A 397 28.39 -16.01 -6.62
N ASN A 398 29.20 -15.16 -7.30
CA ASN A 398 30.50 -15.51 -7.84
C ASN A 398 31.65 -15.37 -6.82
N ASP A 399 31.34 -14.82 -5.63
CA ASP A 399 32.37 -14.46 -4.61
C ASP A 399 33.42 -13.46 -5.15
N ASP A 400 32.95 -12.56 -6.04
CA ASP A 400 33.79 -11.52 -6.63
C ASP A 400 33.92 -10.33 -5.65
N PRO A 401 35.01 -9.51 -5.77
CA PRO A 401 35.16 -8.31 -4.97
C PRO A 401 33.99 -7.34 -5.19
N ASP A 402 33.24 -7.01 -4.11
CA ASP A 402 32.09 -6.15 -4.20
C ASP A 402 32.47 -4.66 -4.10
N THR A 403 32.33 -3.94 -5.21
CA THR A 403 32.57 -2.50 -5.30
C THR A 403 31.28 -1.67 -5.01
N THR A 404 30.16 -2.33 -4.77
CA THR A 404 28.84 -1.68 -4.56
C THR A 404 28.87 -0.82 -3.29
N LEU A 405 28.60 0.47 -3.44
CA LEU A 405 28.62 1.44 -2.34
C LEU A 405 27.38 1.30 -1.47
N GLN A 406 27.57 0.93 -0.21
CA GLN A 406 26.51 0.83 0.81
C GLN A 406 26.46 2.11 1.63
N ARG A 407 25.27 2.47 2.15
CA ARG A 407 25.07 3.62 3.06
C ARG A 407 24.54 3.10 4.41
N LEU A 408 25.40 3.09 5.45
CA LEU A 408 25.18 2.34 6.69
C LEU A 408 25.68 3.06 7.97
N PRO A 409 25.02 4.12 8.48
CA PRO A 409 23.77 4.74 8.06
C PRO A 409 23.95 5.97 7.17
N PHE A 410 22.84 6.43 6.60
CA PHE A 410 22.59 7.80 6.18
C PHE A 410 21.64 8.48 7.18
N VAL A 411 21.96 9.64 7.67
CA VAL A 411 21.11 10.45 8.57
C VAL A 411 21.04 11.86 8.02
N GLN A 412 19.83 12.38 7.83
CA GLN A 412 19.58 13.72 7.31
C GLN A 412 18.67 14.50 8.24
N LEU A 413 19.05 15.71 8.58
CA LEU A 413 18.29 16.69 9.32
C LEU A 413 18.04 17.91 8.42
N GLU A 414 16.78 18.26 8.23
CA GLU A 414 16.39 19.48 7.52
C GLU A 414 15.57 20.37 8.43
N GLY A 415 15.95 21.62 8.50
CA GLY A 415 15.18 22.70 9.13
C GLY A 415 14.65 23.64 8.07
N SER A 416 13.33 23.80 7.96
CA SER A 416 12.73 24.75 7.02
C SER A 416 13.06 26.19 7.40
N LYS A 417 13.05 27.08 6.41
CA LYS A 417 13.27 28.54 6.63
C LYS A 417 12.33 29.06 7.71
N GLN A 418 12.89 29.62 8.77
CA GLN A 418 12.20 30.09 9.97
C GLN A 418 12.85 31.34 10.57
N PRO A 419 12.09 32.16 11.30
CA PRO A 419 12.65 33.35 11.93
C PRO A 419 13.70 32.99 12.98
N LEU A 420 14.77 33.76 13.01
CA LEU A 420 15.81 33.67 14.04
C LEU A 420 15.41 34.53 15.24
N TYR A 421 14.71 33.93 16.21
CA TYR A 421 14.12 34.64 17.37
C TYR A 421 13.24 35.83 16.94
N GLU A 422 13.35 36.96 17.61
CA GLU A 422 12.64 38.22 17.35
C GLU A 422 13.40 39.14 16.37
N THR A 423 14.38 38.62 15.65
CA THR A 423 15.17 39.41 14.68
C THR A 423 14.50 39.41 13.30
N PRO A 424 14.84 40.34 12.40
CA PRO A 424 14.35 40.28 11.00
C PRO A 424 15.05 39.23 10.16
N LEU A 425 15.92 38.41 10.74
CA LEU A 425 16.65 37.34 10.06
C LEU A 425 15.86 36.06 10.07
N TYR A 426 15.99 35.32 8.98
CA TYR A 426 15.51 33.93 8.87
C TYR A 426 16.69 33.01 8.65
N PHE A 427 16.53 31.76 9.02
CA PHE A 427 17.54 30.74 8.74
C PHE A 427 16.89 29.44 8.32
N ASP A 428 17.58 28.63 7.55
CA ASP A 428 17.38 27.21 7.36
C ASP A 428 18.66 26.44 7.63
N VAL A 429 18.54 25.13 7.73
CA VAL A 429 19.68 24.24 7.90
C VAL A 429 19.42 22.91 7.21
N GLN A 430 20.40 22.46 6.47
CA GLN A 430 20.49 21.11 5.95
C GLN A 430 21.75 20.47 6.52
N ALA A 431 21.62 19.27 7.10
CA ALA A 431 22.75 18.53 7.60
C ALA A 431 22.56 17.05 7.27
N SER A 432 23.63 16.39 6.85
CA SER A 432 23.63 14.96 6.63
C SER A 432 24.90 14.32 7.18
N TYR A 433 24.74 13.05 7.53
CA TYR A 433 25.83 12.18 7.88
C TYR A 433 25.67 10.87 7.11
N ASP A 434 26.74 10.43 6.43
CA ASP A 434 26.82 9.20 5.68
C ASP A 434 28.01 8.37 6.17
N TYR A 435 27.77 7.08 6.37
CA TYR A 435 28.85 6.08 6.37
C TYR A 435 28.76 5.26 5.10
N PHE A 436 29.76 5.46 4.24
CA PHE A 436 29.92 4.74 2.98
C PHE A 436 30.79 3.51 3.20
N TRP A 437 30.20 2.34 2.97
CA TRP A 437 30.91 1.07 3.08
C TRP A 437 30.88 0.30 1.76
N ARG A 438 31.97 -0.33 1.43
CA ARG A 438 32.09 -1.33 0.35
C ARG A 438 33.25 -2.25 0.66
N ASP A 439 33.22 -3.47 0.09
CA ASP A 439 34.29 -4.45 0.31
C ASP A 439 35.58 -4.04 -0.38
N PHE A 440 35.45 -3.60 -1.64
CA PHE A 440 36.58 -3.14 -2.45
C PHE A 440 36.36 -1.69 -2.91
N GLY A 441 37.35 -0.82 -2.63
CA GLY A 441 37.33 0.62 -2.95
C GLY A 441 37.35 1.53 -1.73
N THR A 442 37.28 2.85 -1.97
CA THR A 442 37.33 3.87 -0.91
C THR A 442 36.07 3.80 -0.04
N ARG A 443 36.25 3.79 1.28
CA ARG A 443 35.18 3.79 2.28
C ARG A 443 35.48 4.76 3.43
N GLY A 444 34.44 5.27 4.07
CA GLY A 444 34.58 6.24 5.16
C GLY A 444 33.32 6.99 5.46
N HIS A 445 33.43 7.97 6.31
CA HIS A 445 32.35 8.81 6.78
C HIS A 445 32.36 10.15 6.07
N ARG A 446 31.17 10.72 5.84
CA ARG A 446 30.99 12.11 5.41
C ARG A 446 29.97 12.78 6.29
N THR A 447 30.29 13.96 6.76
CA THR A 447 29.33 14.89 7.40
C THR A 447 29.25 16.12 6.53
N ASP A 448 28.04 16.50 6.16
CA ASP A 448 27.75 17.66 5.33
C ASP A 448 26.78 18.58 6.04
N MET A 449 27.06 19.88 6.09
CA MET A 449 26.22 20.88 6.76
C MET A 449 26.14 22.13 5.91
N HIS A 450 24.92 22.63 5.68
CA HIS A 450 24.67 23.84 4.91
C HIS A 450 23.63 24.73 5.61
N PRO A 451 23.99 25.44 6.69
CA PRO A 451 23.16 26.50 7.24
C PRO A 451 23.15 27.73 6.32
N ARG A 452 22.00 28.38 6.22
CA ARG A 452 21.80 29.61 5.44
C ARG A 452 21.01 30.64 6.22
N LEU A 453 21.46 31.91 6.16
CA LEU A 453 20.79 33.08 6.72
C LEU A 453 20.16 33.91 5.60
N TYR A 454 18.97 34.44 5.86
CA TYR A 454 18.21 35.29 4.95
C TYR A 454 17.84 36.61 5.65
N TYR A 455 17.83 37.66 4.88
CA TYR A 455 17.40 38.98 5.34
C TYR A 455 16.38 39.58 4.37
N PRO A 456 15.07 39.26 4.47
CA PRO A 456 14.06 39.83 3.59
C PRO A 456 13.88 41.32 3.85
N LEU A 457 13.92 42.10 2.78
CA LEU A 457 13.80 43.57 2.76
C LEU A 457 12.70 43.93 1.76
N THR A 458 11.81 44.85 2.14
CA THR A 458 10.88 45.50 1.21
C THR A 458 11.36 46.92 0.98
N LEU A 459 11.75 47.25 -0.25
CA LEU A 459 12.27 48.56 -0.64
C LEU A 459 11.14 49.38 -1.23
N GLY A 460 10.72 50.44 -0.55
CA GLY A 460 9.74 51.40 -1.05
C GLY A 460 8.37 50.83 -1.38
N ASP A 461 7.84 49.86 -0.64
CA ASP A 461 6.55 49.21 -0.77
C ASP A 461 6.30 48.43 -2.10
N TYR A 462 7.28 48.40 -3.01
CA TYR A 462 7.11 47.84 -4.35
C TYR A 462 8.10 46.75 -4.72
N LEU A 463 9.25 46.69 -4.03
CA LEU A 463 10.33 45.81 -4.45
C LEU A 463 10.79 44.95 -3.27
N ASP A 464 10.66 43.68 -3.40
CA ASP A 464 11.13 42.70 -2.42
C ASP A 464 12.54 42.25 -2.79
N PHE A 465 13.47 42.42 -1.84
CA PHE A 465 14.84 41.99 -1.98
C PHE A 465 15.23 41.11 -0.82
N GLU A 466 15.60 39.86 -1.12
CA GLU A 466 16.01 38.87 -0.12
C GLU A 466 17.44 38.41 -0.38
N PRO A 467 18.44 39.05 0.20
CA PRO A 467 19.81 38.52 0.24
C PRO A 467 19.89 37.35 1.21
N SER A 468 20.68 36.34 0.86
CA SER A 468 20.99 35.21 1.71
C SER A 468 22.44 34.81 1.58
N PHE A 469 22.98 34.28 2.68
CA PHE A 469 24.36 33.81 2.79
C PHE A 469 24.37 32.44 3.41
N GLY A 470 24.99 31.46 2.73
CA GLY A 470 25.18 30.08 3.17
C GLY A 470 26.63 29.76 3.44
N VAL A 471 26.86 28.84 4.38
CA VAL A 471 28.14 28.18 4.59
C VAL A 471 27.95 26.67 4.41
N HIS A 472 28.67 26.13 3.47
CA HIS A 472 28.60 24.69 3.15
C HIS A 472 29.91 24.03 3.63
N GLU A 473 29.82 23.29 4.75
CA GLU A 473 30.92 22.57 5.36
C GLU A 473 30.78 21.07 5.09
N THR A 474 31.78 20.45 4.49
CA THR A 474 31.81 19.01 4.25
C THR A 474 33.09 18.44 4.90
N LEU A 475 32.90 17.45 5.76
CA LEU A 475 33.98 16.75 6.48
C LEU A 475 34.00 15.30 6.03
N TRP A 476 35.18 14.80 5.68
CA TRP A 476 35.39 13.38 5.36
C TRP A 476 36.36 12.77 6.37
N GLN A 477 36.01 11.58 6.85
CA GLN A 477 36.89 10.70 7.62
C GLN A 477 37.03 9.39 6.84
N ILE A 478 38.10 9.20 6.13
CA ILE A 478 38.36 8.03 5.29
C ILE A 478 38.95 6.91 6.12
N GLU A 479 38.37 5.73 6.07
CA GLU A 479 38.89 4.52 6.71
C GLU A 479 39.87 3.79 5.81
N LYS A 480 39.54 3.71 4.52
CA LYS A 480 40.36 3.01 3.52
C LYS A 480 40.22 3.71 2.17
N TYR A 481 41.33 3.88 1.48
CA TYR A 481 41.40 4.29 0.08
C TYR A 481 41.41 3.07 -0.87
N GLU A 482 41.03 3.26 -2.12
CA GLU A 482 41.04 2.21 -3.15
C GLU A 482 42.42 1.70 -3.43
N ASP A 483 43.42 2.61 -3.54
CA ASP A 483 44.81 2.28 -3.80
C ASP A 483 45.53 2.00 -2.48
N GLU A 484 45.95 0.76 -2.24
CA GLU A 484 46.65 0.33 -1.03
C GLU A 484 48.05 0.96 -0.91
N ASP A 485 48.63 1.48 -2.00
CA ASP A 485 50.01 2.07 -2.05
C ASP A 485 50.04 3.53 -1.49
N GLN A 486 48.92 4.05 -0.92
CA GLN A 486 48.86 5.42 -0.49
C GLN A 486 48.80 5.56 1.05
N GLU A 487 49.76 5.01 1.76
CA GLU A 487 49.96 5.23 3.22
C GLU A 487 50.18 6.72 3.60
N GLU A 488 50.39 7.63 2.62
CA GLU A 488 50.63 9.05 2.83
C GLU A 488 49.38 9.96 2.67
N LYS A 489 48.19 9.41 2.31
CA LYS A 489 46.98 10.25 2.16
C LYS A 489 46.36 10.61 3.50
N ASP A 490 46.01 11.90 3.67
CA ASP A 490 45.28 12.35 4.83
C ASP A 490 43.91 11.65 4.92
N HIS A 491 43.68 10.95 6.02
CA HIS A 491 42.39 10.30 6.32
C HIS A 491 41.29 11.28 6.71
N PHE A 492 41.64 12.51 7.08
CA PHE A 492 40.70 13.57 7.38
C PHE A 492 40.81 14.71 6.37
N LYS A 493 39.69 15.05 5.74
CA LYS A 493 39.58 16.17 4.81
C LYS A 493 38.40 17.05 5.21
N SER A 494 38.55 18.35 5.00
CA SER A 494 37.46 19.33 5.20
C SER A 494 37.38 20.27 4.00
N ARG A 495 36.16 20.65 3.64
CA ARG A 495 35.90 21.67 2.62
C ARG A 495 34.86 22.65 3.15
N THR A 496 35.24 23.90 3.26
CA THR A 496 34.36 25.02 3.62
C THR A 496 34.13 25.85 2.36
N LEU A 497 32.85 25.96 1.93
CA LEU A 497 32.42 26.84 0.86
C LEU A 497 31.46 27.88 1.44
N SER A 498 31.49 29.09 0.88
CA SER A 498 30.48 30.10 1.15
C SER A 498 29.68 30.34 -0.12
N ASP A 499 28.39 30.57 0.00
CA ASP A 499 27.56 30.91 -1.12
C ASP A 499 26.68 32.13 -0.79
N PHE A 500 26.44 32.95 -1.81
CA PHE A 500 25.57 34.10 -1.75
C PHE A 500 24.45 33.99 -2.76
N LYS A 501 23.23 34.34 -2.33
CA LYS A 501 22.08 34.47 -3.21
C LYS A 501 21.34 35.76 -2.92
N GLY A 502 21.04 36.53 -3.95
CA GLY A 502 20.19 37.72 -3.88
C GLY A 502 18.95 37.50 -4.77
N ASP A 503 17.77 37.56 -4.18
CA ASP A 503 16.49 37.44 -4.87
C ASP A 503 15.79 38.81 -4.88
N LEU A 504 15.59 39.38 -6.06
CA LEU A 504 14.91 40.64 -6.27
C LEU A 504 13.64 40.43 -7.06
N SER A 505 12.49 40.78 -6.52
CA SER A 505 11.21 40.58 -7.20
C SER A 505 10.21 41.68 -6.90
N THR A 506 9.22 41.84 -7.79
CA THR A 506 8.06 42.70 -7.57
C THR A 506 6.82 42.04 -8.18
N GLU A 507 5.62 42.48 -7.79
CA GLU A 507 4.39 41.99 -8.39
C GLU A 507 3.49 43.14 -8.86
N PHE A 508 3.09 43.08 -10.10
CA PHE A 508 2.07 43.94 -10.66
C PHE A 508 0.81 43.15 -10.90
N SER A 509 -0.34 43.63 -10.44
CA SER A 509 -1.57 42.92 -10.70
C SER A 509 -2.70 43.80 -11.17
N ARG A 510 -3.56 43.23 -12.03
CA ARG A 510 -4.78 43.90 -12.52
C ARG A 510 -5.96 42.92 -12.43
N VAL A 511 -7.09 43.43 -11.98
CA VAL A 511 -8.34 42.69 -11.90
C VAL A 511 -9.24 43.11 -13.08
N PHE A 512 -9.68 42.13 -13.85
CA PHE A 512 -10.60 42.29 -14.97
C PHE A 512 -11.96 41.77 -14.57
N ASN A 513 -13.02 42.53 -14.82
CA ASN A 513 -14.39 42.08 -14.73
C ASN A 513 -14.75 41.23 -15.94
N VAL A 514 -15.38 40.09 -15.73
CA VAL A 514 -15.78 39.15 -16.78
C VAL A 514 -17.29 38.95 -16.68
N THR A 515 -17.99 39.13 -17.78
CA THR A 515 -19.43 38.85 -17.86
C THR A 515 -19.66 37.38 -18.18
N GLY A 516 -19.81 36.55 -17.12
CA GLY A 516 -20.08 35.11 -17.21
C GLY A 516 -21.06 34.66 -16.16
N HIS A 517 -21.70 33.50 -16.35
CA HIS A 517 -22.71 32.96 -15.41
C HIS A 517 -22.13 32.65 -14.02
N SER A 518 -20.90 32.18 -13.93
CA SER A 518 -20.23 31.80 -12.68
C SER A 518 -18.88 32.53 -12.45
N LEU A 519 -18.20 32.90 -13.51
CA LEU A 519 -16.93 33.65 -13.47
C LEU A 519 -17.21 35.16 -13.42
N GLU A 520 -16.78 35.79 -12.33
CA GLU A 520 -17.05 37.21 -12.09
C GLU A 520 -15.83 38.11 -12.41
N LYS A 521 -14.64 37.65 -11.95
CA LYS A 521 -13.43 38.44 -12.12
C LYS A 521 -12.23 37.53 -12.40
N ILE A 522 -11.25 38.05 -13.12
CA ILE A 522 -9.93 37.44 -13.30
C ILE A 522 -8.87 38.43 -12.79
N LYS A 523 -8.05 38.01 -11.84
CA LYS A 523 -6.83 38.68 -11.45
C LYS A 523 -5.68 38.15 -12.33
N HIS A 524 -5.01 39.01 -13.06
CA HIS A 524 -3.75 38.75 -13.73
C HIS A 524 -2.63 39.39 -12.89
N ALA A 525 -1.74 38.59 -12.34
CA ALA A 525 -0.55 39.03 -11.63
C ALA A 525 0.70 38.70 -12.46
N VAL A 526 1.56 39.68 -12.63
CA VAL A 526 2.85 39.56 -13.34
C VAL A 526 3.95 39.80 -12.35
N ARG A 527 4.81 38.79 -12.13
CA ARG A 527 5.93 38.85 -11.23
C ARG A 527 7.25 38.72 -11.98
N PRO A 528 7.94 39.82 -12.30
CA PRO A 528 9.33 39.81 -12.72
C PRO A 528 10.22 39.51 -11.48
N GLN A 529 11.26 38.70 -11.68
CA GLN A 529 12.21 38.30 -10.68
C GLN A 529 13.61 38.20 -11.25
N VAL A 530 14.60 38.65 -10.52
CA VAL A 530 16.02 38.49 -10.82
C VAL A 530 16.71 37.83 -9.62
N VAL A 531 17.37 36.72 -9.85
CA VAL A 531 18.12 35.98 -8.85
C VAL A 531 19.61 35.99 -9.24
N TYR A 532 20.45 36.45 -8.34
CA TYR A 532 21.89 36.33 -8.48
C TYR A 532 22.40 35.23 -7.54
N GLU A 533 23.15 34.27 -8.08
CA GLU A 533 23.77 33.17 -7.31
C GLU A 533 25.28 33.19 -7.52
N TYR A 534 26.02 33.15 -6.42
CA TYR A 534 27.46 33.12 -6.42
C TYR A 534 27.98 32.05 -5.47
N VAL A 535 28.69 31.06 -6.02
CA VAL A 535 29.34 29.97 -5.29
C VAL A 535 30.77 29.87 -5.81
N PRO A 536 31.75 30.46 -5.13
CA PRO A 536 33.17 30.31 -5.50
C PRO A 536 33.65 28.90 -5.10
N VAL A 537 34.26 28.20 -6.00
CA VAL A 537 34.71 26.82 -5.75
C VAL A 537 36.22 26.71 -6.00
N PRO A 538 37.03 26.36 -4.99
CA PRO A 538 38.45 26.02 -5.19
C PRO A 538 38.57 24.63 -5.88
N SER A 539 39.83 24.28 -6.26
CA SER A 539 40.10 22.93 -6.77
C SER A 539 39.57 21.86 -5.79
N GLN A 540 38.90 20.86 -6.32
CA GLN A 540 38.29 19.76 -5.55
C GLN A 540 38.92 18.40 -5.85
N GLU A 541 40.00 18.33 -6.62
CA GLU A 541 40.65 17.08 -7.04
C GLU A 541 41.15 16.24 -5.86
N ASP A 542 41.60 16.89 -4.80
CA ASP A 542 42.15 16.24 -3.61
C ASP A 542 41.09 15.74 -2.61
N TYR A 543 39.81 16.02 -2.85
CA TYR A 543 38.73 15.53 -1.97
C TYR A 543 38.22 14.16 -2.40
N PRO A 544 37.84 13.30 -1.44
CA PRO A 544 37.24 12.02 -1.75
C PRO A 544 35.97 12.18 -2.61
N TYR A 545 35.63 11.15 -3.37
CA TYR A 545 34.42 11.11 -4.19
C TYR A 545 33.62 9.83 -3.90
N PHE A 546 32.43 10.01 -3.37
CA PHE A 546 31.45 8.95 -3.16
C PHE A 546 30.22 9.17 -4.05
N GLU A 547 29.74 10.43 -4.13
CA GLU A 547 28.56 10.79 -4.91
C GLU A 547 28.59 12.30 -5.30
N GLY A 548 27.54 12.74 -6.04
CA GLY A 548 27.53 14.09 -6.64
C GLY A 548 27.72 15.26 -5.67
N ILE A 549 27.30 15.17 -4.41
CA ILE A 549 27.49 16.23 -3.41
C ILE A 549 28.96 16.49 -3.07
N ASP A 550 29.84 15.51 -3.34
CA ASP A 550 31.28 15.65 -3.12
C ASP A 550 31.96 16.60 -4.12
N ARG A 551 31.24 16.95 -5.19
CA ARG A 551 31.69 17.92 -6.20
C ARG A 551 30.64 19.01 -6.36
N VAL A 552 30.92 20.19 -5.83
CA VAL A 552 30.06 21.37 -5.93
C VAL A 552 30.44 22.13 -7.19
N GLU A 553 29.46 22.49 -8.00
CA GLU A 553 29.68 23.30 -9.19
C GLU A 553 29.88 24.77 -8.82
N GLU A 554 30.88 25.41 -9.41
CA GLU A 554 31.08 26.86 -9.33
C GLU A 554 29.89 27.58 -9.98
N LYS A 555 29.34 28.60 -9.29
CA LYS A 555 28.23 29.39 -9.82
C LYS A 555 28.54 30.88 -9.78
N ASN A 556 28.25 31.56 -10.87
CA ASN A 556 28.20 33.02 -10.94
C ASN A 556 27.12 33.36 -11.95
N LEU A 557 25.86 33.22 -11.53
CA LEU A 557 24.69 33.22 -12.39
C LEU A 557 23.75 34.38 -12.07
N VAL A 558 23.25 35.03 -13.09
CA VAL A 558 22.09 35.93 -13.01
C VAL A 558 20.93 35.25 -13.72
N THR A 559 19.92 34.82 -12.96
CA THR A 559 18.70 34.22 -13.53
C THR A 559 17.56 35.24 -13.47
N TYR A 560 16.94 35.51 -14.58
CA TYR A 560 15.77 36.37 -14.64
C TYR A 560 14.56 35.60 -15.14
N SER A 561 13.41 35.91 -14.57
CA SER A 561 12.16 35.25 -14.90
C SER A 561 10.98 36.21 -14.85
N ILE A 562 9.96 35.89 -15.63
CA ILE A 562 8.67 36.56 -15.56
C ILE A 562 7.58 35.53 -15.39
N THR A 563 6.84 35.63 -14.30
CA THR A 563 5.73 34.70 -13.96
C THR A 563 4.42 35.46 -14.12
N ASN A 564 3.50 34.89 -14.89
CA ASN A 564 2.13 35.36 -15.06
C ASN A 564 1.19 34.37 -14.35
N ASN A 565 0.45 34.82 -13.33
CA ASN A 565 -0.54 34.05 -12.62
C ASN A 565 -1.93 34.60 -12.91
N PHE A 566 -2.87 33.71 -13.22
CA PHE A 566 -4.26 34.06 -13.50
C PHE A 566 -5.15 33.38 -12.45
N THR A 567 -5.80 34.21 -11.61
CA THR A 567 -6.71 33.75 -10.55
C THR A 567 -8.15 34.09 -10.93
N ALA A 568 -9.01 33.11 -10.93
CA ALA A 568 -10.44 33.28 -11.18
C ALA A 568 -11.20 33.47 -9.87
N LYS A 569 -12.12 34.47 -9.83
CA LYS A 569 -13.13 34.61 -8.80
C LYS A 569 -14.45 34.09 -9.36
N MET A 570 -14.94 32.99 -8.81
CA MET A 570 -16.18 32.35 -9.23
C MET A 570 -17.25 32.46 -8.13
N ARG A 571 -18.50 32.66 -8.57
CA ARG A 571 -19.66 32.61 -7.71
C ARG A 571 -20.05 31.14 -7.54
N GLU A 572 -20.10 30.65 -6.30
CA GLU A 572 -20.62 29.33 -5.98
C GLU A 572 -22.16 29.41 -6.05
N GLY A 573 -22.77 28.72 -7.01
CA GLY A 573 -24.21 28.74 -7.20
C GLY A 573 -24.92 28.16 -5.98
N SER A 574 -25.74 28.96 -5.32
CA SER A 574 -26.78 28.44 -4.43
C SER A 574 -27.76 27.66 -5.29
N GLN A 575 -27.88 26.35 -5.12
CA GLN A 575 -29.04 25.62 -5.63
C GLN A 575 -30.28 26.24 -4.96
N PRO A 576 -31.31 26.66 -5.71
CA PRO A 576 -32.56 27.07 -5.09
C PRO A 576 -33.14 25.83 -4.45
N HIS A 577 -33.11 25.76 -3.13
CA HIS A 577 -34.03 24.89 -2.41
C HIS A 577 -35.46 25.37 -2.78
N ALA A 578 -36.20 24.52 -3.48
CA ALA A 578 -37.62 24.71 -3.71
C ALA A 578 -38.31 24.88 -2.35
N LYS A 579 -38.54 26.12 -1.94
CA LYS A 579 -39.46 26.43 -0.87
C LYS A 579 -40.86 26.38 -1.44
N THR A 580 -41.62 25.39 -1.00
CA THR A 580 -43.07 25.38 -1.07
C THR A 580 -43.59 26.70 -0.49
N SER A 581 -44.19 27.50 -1.34
CA SER A 581 -44.80 28.78 -1.00
C SER A 581 -45.95 28.59 -0.02
N LEU A 582 -45.82 29.15 1.19
CA LEU A 582 -46.93 29.70 1.93
C LEU A 582 -46.73 31.23 1.97
N GLU A 583 -47.81 31.90 1.63
CA GLU A 583 -47.91 33.34 1.37
C GLU A 583 -47.49 34.23 2.56
N GLY A 584 -46.78 35.30 2.24
CA GLY A 584 -46.76 36.57 2.97
C GLY A 584 -45.64 36.75 3.97
N GLU A 585 -44.44 37.15 3.43
CA GLU A 585 -43.58 38.11 4.12
C GLU A 585 -42.55 38.65 3.11
N SER A 586 -42.29 39.96 3.16
CA SER A 586 -41.48 40.74 2.26
C SER A 586 -40.06 40.21 2.11
N ALA A 587 -39.67 39.90 0.87
CA ALA A 587 -38.33 39.57 0.45
C ALA A 587 -37.47 40.84 0.47
N ASP A 588 -36.54 40.98 1.43
CA ASP A 588 -35.33 41.72 1.25
C ASP A 588 -34.25 41.29 2.30
N GLU A 589 -33.62 40.16 2.06
CA GLU A 589 -32.32 39.85 2.57
C GLU A 589 -31.61 38.96 1.54
N SER A 590 -30.85 39.60 0.64
CA SER A 590 -29.92 38.93 -0.27
C SER A 590 -28.84 38.23 0.56
N LEU A 591 -28.93 36.90 0.71
CA LEU A 591 -27.88 36.08 1.29
C LEU A 591 -26.55 36.36 0.58
N PRO A 592 -25.46 36.62 1.31
CA PRO A 592 -24.16 36.93 0.69
C PRO A 592 -23.73 35.75 -0.19
N PHE A 593 -23.47 36.02 -1.47
CA PHE A 593 -22.96 35.03 -2.41
C PHE A 593 -21.63 34.48 -1.87
N LYS A 594 -21.47 33.16 -1.85
CA LYS A 594 -20.21 32.52 -1.54
C LYS A 594 -19.32 32.53 -2.78
N TYR A 595 -18.08 33.00 -2.64
CA TYR A 595 -17.11 33.07 -3.70
C TYR A 595 -16.01 32.06 -3.52
N ARG A 596 -15.58 31.47 -4.62
CA ARG A 596 -14.41 30.59 -4.69
C ARG A 596 -13.33 31.25 -5.54
N TYR A 597 -12.09 31.22 -5.05
CA TYR A 597 -10.91 31.71 -5.76
C TYR A 597 -10.04 30.50 -6.11
N TYR A 598 -9.55 30.45 -7.35
CA TYR A 598 -8.57 29.42 -7.75
C TYR A 598 -7.65 29.96 -8.83
N ASP A 599 -6.37 29.55 -8.76
CA ASP A 599 -5.37 29.86 -9.77
C ASP A 599 -5.53 28.86 -10.92
N PHE A 600 -5.99 29.36 -12.07
CA PHE A 600 -6.33 28.46 -13.17
C PHE A 600 -5.24 28.41 -14.25
N CYS A 601 -4.31 29.36 -14.29
CA CYS A 601 -3.22 29.33 -15.25
C CYS A 601 -1.98 30.05 -14.71
N ARG A 602 -0.83 29.40 -14.84
CA ARG A 602 0.48 29.96 -14.55
C ARG A 602 1.36 29.81 -15.78
N ILE A 603 1.99 30.91 -16.22
CA ILE A 603 2.93 30.94 -17.33
C ILE A 603 4.23 31.56 -16.83
N LYS A 604 5.35 30.86 -16.91
CA LYS A 604 6.65 31.34 -16.48
C LYS A 604 7.66 31.20 -17.59
N PHE A 605 8.41 32.26 -17.83
CA PHE A 605 9.60 32.25 -18.68
C PHE A 605 10.83 32.51 -17.83
N THR A 606 11.89 31.77 -18.08
CA THR A 606 13.15 31.85 -17.31
C THR A 606 14.32 31.76 -18.27
N GLN A 607 15.34 32.59 -18.05
CA GLN A 607 16.64 32.51 -18.73
C GLN A 607 17.74 32.89 -17.74
N SER A 608 18.91 32.26 -17.85
CA SER A 608 20.07 32.55 -17.01
C SER A 608 21.21 33.08 -17.84
N TYR A 609 22.00 33.97 -17.26
CA TYR A 609 23.24 34.48 -17.80
C TYR A 609 24.40 34.03 -16.90
N ASP A 610 25.32 33.25 -17.45
CA ASP A 610 26.51 32.72 -16.77
C ASP A 610 27.68 33.67 -16.97
N ILE A 611 28.12 34.31 -15.87
CA ILE A 611 29.20 35.28 -15.85
C ILE A 611 30.56 34.57 -16.02
N ILE A 612 30.70 33.32 -15.56
CA ILE A 612 31.93 32.51 -15.70
C ILE A 612 32.12 32.20 -17.20
N GLU A 613 31.08 31.65 -17.84
CA GLU A 613 31.10 31.32 -19.24
C GLU A 613 31.34 32.58 -20.12
N ALA A 614 30.75 33.70 -19.72
CA ALA A 614 30.95 35.01 -20.42
C ALA A 614 32.41 35.47 -20.35
N ARG A 615 33.15 35.13 -19.30
CA ARG A 615 34.56 35.52 -19.09
C ARG A 615 35.57 34.44 -19.48
N ARG A 616 35.10 33.22 -19.83
CA ARG A 616 35.98 32.12 -20.23
C ARG A 616 36.90 32.53 -21.37
N SER A 617 38.20 32.20 -21.24
CA SER A 617 39.16 32.38 -22.32
C SER A 617 38.82 31.41 -23.47
N THR A 618 38.75 31.91 -24.70
CA THR A 618 38.53 31.07 -25.91
C THR A 618 39.86 30.80 -26.58
N ASP A 619 40.49 29.70 -26.27
CA ASP A 619 41.71 29.23 -26.93
C ASP A 619 41.36 28.52 -28.26
N GLY A 620 40.67 29.25 -29.14
CA GLY A 620 40.46 28.87 -30.54
C GLY A 620 39.42 27.79 -30.85
N SER A 621 38.78 27.14 -29.86
CA SER A 621 37.90 26.00 -30.13
C SER A 621 36.54 26.04 -29.44
N GLY A 622 35.85 27.16 -29.38
CA GLY A 622 34.47 27.21 -28.89
C GLY A 622 33.87 28.59 -28.78
N GLN A 623 32.63 28.70 -29.23
CA GLN A 623 31.84 29.93 -29.08
C GLN A 623 31.33 30.04 -27.66
N ARG A 624 31.51 31.17 -26.97
CA ARG A 624 30.91 31.42 -25.65
C ARG A 624 29.39 31.40 -25.74
N GLN A 625 28.77 30.69 -24.79
CA GLN A 625 27.30 30.62 -24.67
C GLN A 625 26.84 31.02 -23.26
N PRO A 626 27.01 32.29 -22.87
CA PRO A 626 26.69 32.73 -21.51
C PRO A 626 25.20 32.73 -21.21
N PHE A 627 24.34 32.77 -22.23
CA PHE A 627 22.90 32.68 -22.05
C PHE A 627 22.43 31.25 -22.17
N SER A 628 21.64 30.81 -21.18
CA SER A 628 20.90 29.55 -21.30
C SER A 628 19.79 29.67 -22.33
N ASP A 629 19.24 28.54 -22.75
CA ASP A 629 17.97 28.52 -23.46
C ASP A 629 16.85 29.18 -22.64
N ILE A 630 15.87 29.78 -23.30
CA ILE A 630 14.67 30.32 -22.67
C ILE A 630 13.75 29.13 -22.34
N LYS A 631 13.55 28.88 -21.04
CA LYS A 631 12.64 27.84 -20.55
C LYS A 631 11.24 28.45 -20.34
N GLY A 632 10.23 27.89 -21.02
CA GLY A 632 8.82 28.22 -20.83
C GLY A 632 8.10 27.11 -20.05
N GLU A 633 7.38 27.47 -18.99
CA GLU A 633 6.54 26.57 -18.20
C GLU A 633 5.11 27.07 -18.27
N VAL A 634 4.16 26.21 -18.62
CA VAL A 634 2.73 26.53 -18.69
C VAL A 634 1.95 25.49 -17.92
N GLU A 635 1.29 25.91 -16.87
CA GLU A 635 0.43 25.08 -16.02
C GLU A 635 -0.96 25.71 -16.01
N CYS A 636 -1.93 25.10 -16.71
CA CYS A 636 -3.31 25.59 -16.74
C CYS A 636 -4.30 24.47 -16.37
N THR A 637 -5.20 24.77 -15.43
CA THR A 637 -6.30 23.89 -15.02
C THR A 637 -7.62 24.50 -15.49
N ILE A 638 -8.21 23.94 -16.53
CA ILE A 638 -9.39 24.52 -17.22
C ILE A 638 -10.67 24.39 -16.39
N SER A 639 -10.72 23.47 -15.42
CA SER A 639 -11.88 23.27 -14.54
C SER A 639 -11.44 22.89 -13.14
N PRO A 640 -11.92 23.54 -12.09
CA PRO A 640 -11.75 23.05 -10.72
C PRO A 640 -12.60 21.77 -10.56
N ARG A 641 -11.95 20.64 -10.26
CA ARG A 641 -12.63 19.42 -9.84
C ARG A 641 -13.03 19.49 -8.36
#